data_c2c97dcd924f472724d720fa5bf2cf60
#
_entry.id   c2c97dcd924f472724d720fa5bf2cf60
#
_cell.length_a   1.000
_cell.length_b   1.000
_cell.length_c   1.000
_cell.angle_alpha   90.00
_cell.angle_beta   90.00
_cell.angle_gamma   90.00
#
_symmetry.space_group_name_H-M   'P 1'
#
loop_
_entity.id
_entity.type
_entity.pdbx_description
1 polymer ?
#
loop_
_entity_poly.entity_id
_entity_poly.type
_entity_poly.pdbx_seq_one_letter_code
_entity_poly.pdbx_strand_id
1 'polypeptide(L)'
;PLAAVIPEDQYAVLCPSFAAYLGLADELERRASPLVDLFAVQATRGLPREKYEAQFALGLSTLARLFGDHFVKSVAMTGGDVDFDSGTDLAILFESEKPDALLTLLKTKLDAAASTKPEATREDGEVEGVTFYGVRTPDRALSSYVARVGPAIVVTNSKAQLAALARAANGSRGSLAKLDEYRFFRDRYARGSGENALVLLTDPTIRRWCSPAFRIASSRRARAALELAELHARSIDHGKLDEVDAKAKAALEATYGSMHFVTPTIELTIDKVTQVEADAYARFRNGYQANWSNYFDPIALRIAIDDVALDTDLTVMPLIAGSDFREFTEVTEGVTLKAGDGDPHPESIAHYVQAINTESSLFQMGRSMFEGMTGEIDVSPLAWISNHFAVYFDDAPIWDDLAKLRVDDSDFEDLLEERLNDIPLAIEVGVKDALGCAAFLTFVRTYANESAPGLVRFKTKEYGDSAYVQISGDIGAGRGANGEPLEHSVFYCVSSKSLTLSLNEDVIKRAIDRRSAPAQAAAPLGESLTLELKRRVLDSLMRVFHDEVDDNRRVAAWRALPILNEWKRLFPSEDPVAVHQRLWGETLVEPSGGSFVWNEQARTMESSSFGHPLAAKDAPPAKPFTELFSNVNFGLTFEHDGLRAHMRIAR
;
A
#
# COMPACT_ATOMS: atom_id res chain seq x y z
N PRO A 1 -3.05 -4.81 -27.99
CA PRO A 1 -2.10 -5.65 -28.73
C PRO A 1 -1.03 -6.28 -27.83
N LEU A 2 -0.45 -5.52 -26.84
CA LEU A 2 0.62 -6.02 -25.98
C LEU A 2 0.19 -7.20 -25.10
N ALA A 3 -1.05 -7.23 -24.61
CA ALA A 3 -1.57 -8.34 -23.80
C ALA A 3 -1.54 -9.70 -24.53
N ALA A 4 -1.53 -9.70 -25.88
CA ALA A 4 -1.43 -10.92 -26.65
C ALA A 4 -0.01 -11.55 -26.62
N VAL A 5 0.98 -10.79 -26.18
CA VAL A 5 2.38 -11.23 -26.08
C VAL A 5 2.73 -11.62 -24.65
N ILE A 6 1.99 -11.12 -23.66
CA ILE A 6 2.22 -11.40 -22.24
C ILE A 6 1.67 -12.78 -21.87
N PRO A 7 2.46 -13.68 -21.26
CA PRO A 7 1.98 -14.95 -20.72
C PRO A 7 0.87 -14.76 -19.67
N GLU A 8 -0.11 -15.64 -19.67
CA GLU A 8 -1.27 -15.56 -18.75
C GLU A 8 -0.91 -15.69 -17.26
N ASP A 9 0.24 -16.30 -16.95
CA ASP A 9 0.74 -16.57 -15.60
C ASP A 9 1.84 -15.58 -15.16
N GLN A 10 1.84 -14.38 -15.74
CA GLN A 10 2.74 -13.29 -15.36
C GLN A 10 1.93 -12.03 -14.99
N TYR A 11 2.46 -11.25 -14.03
CA TYR A 11 1.88 -9.94 -13.77
C TYR A 11 2.01 -9.03 -14.98
N ALA A 12 1.11 -8.08 -15.11
CA ALA A 12 1.17 -7.10 -16.18
C ALA A 12 0.90 -5.68 -15.64
N VAL A 13 1.72 -4.72 -16.08
CA VAL A 13 1.48 -3.29 -15.92
C VAL A 13 1.30 -2.72 -17.32
N LEU A 14 0.10 -2.26 -17.64
CA LEU A 14 -0.28 -1.78 -18.97
C LEU A 14 -0.46 -0.26 -18.92
N CYS A 15 0.37 0.49 -19.64
CA CYS A 15 0.29 1.93 -19.78
C CYS A 15 -0.23 2.31 -21.17
N PRO A 16 -1.30 3.11 -21.30
CA PRO A 16 -1.94 3.41 -22.58
C PRO A 16 -1.08 4.30 -23.50
N SER A 17 -0.09 5.00 -22.94
CA SER A 17 0.88 5.81 -23.67
C SER A 17 2.24 5.81 -22.97
N PHE A 18 3.26 6.32 -23.65
CA PHE A 18 4.58 6.49 -23.02
C PHE A 18 4.58 7.62 -21.99
N ALA A 19 3.83 8.68 -22.24
CA ALA A 19 3.64 9.76 -21.27
C ALA A 19 2.96 9.27 -19.97
N ALA A 20 1.97 8.39 -20.08
CA ALA A 20 1.32 7.76 -18.93
C ALA A 20 2.30 6.92 -18.08
N TYR A 21 3.17 6.15 -18.74
CA TYR A 21 4.24 5.40 -18.06
C TYR A 21 5.19 6.32 -17.28
N LEU A 22 5.63 7.42 -17.89
CA LEU A 22 6.51 8.39 -17.24
C LEU A 22 5.84 9.07 -16.05
N GLY A 23 4.59 9.51 -16.22
CA GLY A 23 3.82 10.12 -15.15
C GLY A 23 3.71 9.19 -13.93
N LEU A 24 3.48 7.88 -14.17
CA LEU A 24 3.47 6.87 -13.10
C LEU A 24 4.84 6.75 -12.43
N ALA A 25 5.92 6.65 -13.22
CA ALA A 25 7.27 6.49 -12.69
C ALA A 25 7.71 7.70 -11.85
N ASP A 26 7.43 8.90 -12.33
CA ASP A 26 7.74 10.16 -11.63
C ASP A 26 6.91 10.33 -10.34
N GLU A 27 5.66 9.85 -10.33
CA GLU A 27 4.80 9.91 -9.15
C GLU A 27 5.26 8.91 -8.07
N LEU A 28 5.60 7.68 -8.47
CA LEU A 28 6.16 6.68 -7.56
C LEU A 28 7.46 7.16 -6.91
N GLU A 29 8.35 7.79 -7.68
CA GLU A 29 9.62 8.33 -7.17
C GLU A 29 9.39 9.48 -6.18
N ARG A 30 8.46 10.39 -6.47
CA ARG A 30 8.17 11.55 -5.61
C ARG A 30 7.44 11.21 -4.32
N ARG A 31 6.53 10.23 -4.32
CA ARG A 31 5.58 10.03 -3.22
C ARG A 31 5.66 8.67 -2.54
N ALA A 32 5.98 7.60 -3.27
CA ALA A 32 6.12 6.29 -2.66
C ALA A 32 7.45 6.15 -1.92
N SER A 33 8.53 6.74 -2.42
CA SER A 33 9.84 6.69 -1.77
C SER A 33 9.80 7.23 -0.33
N PRO A 34 9.26 8.44 -0.04
CA PRO A 34 9.19 8.93 1.34
C PRO A 34 8.34 8.04 2.29
N LEU A 35 7.30 7.39 1.78
CA LEU A 35 6.48 6.46 2.57
C LEU A 35 7.22 5.16 2.86
N VAL A 36 7.92 4.61 1.87
CA VAL A 36 8.73 3.40 2.04
C VAL A 36 9.88 3.66 3.01
N ASP A 37 10.51 4.84 2.92
CA ASP A 37 11.63 5.22 3.79
C ASP A 37 11.24 5.31 5.27
N LEU A 38 9.96 5.63 5.59
CA LEU A 38 9.44 5.64 6.97
C LEU A 38 9.40 4.25 7.62
N PHE A 39 9.24 3.19 6.81
CA PHE A 39 9.14 1.81 7.29
C PHE A 39 10.37 0.97 6.95
N ALA A 40 11.39 1.58 6.32
CA ALA A 40 12.60 0.88 5.93
C ALA A 40 13.42 0.45 7.15
N VAL A 41 13.66 -0.85 7.26
CA VAL A 41 14.48 -1.45 8.33
C VAL A 41 15.96 -1.07 8.19
N GLN A 42 16.39 -0.70 7.00
CA GLN A 42 17.75 -0.29 6.65
C GLN A 42 17.68 0.88 5.67
N ALA A 43 18.38 1.94 5.95
CA ALA A 43 18.41 3.12 5.08
C ALA A 43 19.40 2.89 3.94
N THR A 44 18.96 2.22 2.90
CA THR A 44 19.70 2.04 1.65
C THR A 44 18.99 2.78 0.52
N ARG A 45 19.73 3.49 -0.30
CA ARG A 45 19.23 4.03 -1.56
C ARG A 45 19.68 3.09 -2.69
N GLY A 46 18.78 2.22 -3.08
CA GLY A 46 18.88 1.46 -4.30
C GLY A 46 17.50 1.50 -4.94
N LEU A 47 17.26 2.42 -5.88
CA LEU A 47 16.01 2.38 -6.63
C LEU A 47 16.11 1.21 -7.63
N PRO A 48 15.22 0.20 -7.55
CA PRO A 48 15.19 -0.90 -8.52
C PRO A 48 15.17 -0.39 -9.96
N ARG A 49 14.53 0.76 -10.20
CA ARG A 49 14.48 1.43 -11.50
C ARG A 49 15.88 1.69 -12.08
N GLU A 50 16.78 2.34 -11.34
CA GLU A 50 18.13 2.66 -11.82
C GLU A 50 18.93 1.40 -12.15
N LYS A 51 18.80 0.38 -11.31
CA LYS A 51 19.42 -0.94 -11.52
C LYS A 51 18.97 -1.57 -12.85
N TYR A 52 17.66 -1.59 -13.10
CA TYR A 52 17.12 -2.18 -14.34
C TYR A 52 17.33 -1.30 -15.58
N GLU A 53 17.26 0.03 -15.46
CA GLU A 53 17.62 0.94 -16.56
C GLU A 53 19.09 0.76 -16.97
N ALA A 54 19.99 0.59 -16.03
CA ALA A 54 21.40 0.28 -16.30
C ALA A 54 21.56 -1.12 -16.92
N GLN A 55 20.87 -2.12 -16.40
CA GLN A 55 20.90 -3.50 -16.90
C GLN A 55 20.39 -3.61 -18.33
N PHE A 56 19.33 -2.88 -18.66
CA PHE A 56 18.77 -2.83 -20.02
C PHE A 56 19.54 -1.91 -20.98
N ALA A 57 20.46 -1.10 -20.47
CA ALA A 57 21.07 0.03 -21.19
C ALA A 57 20.01 1.01 -21.73
N LEU A 58 18.91 1.17 -21.00
CA LEU A 58 17.74 1.95 -21.38
C LEU A 58 17.41 2.95 -20.28
N GLY A 59 17.94 4.17 -20.36
CA GLY A 59 17.36 5.29 -19.64
C GLY A 59 16.00 5.63 -20.24
N LEU A 60 14.92 5.10 -19.68
CA LEU A 60 13.56 5.28 -20.22
C LEU A 60 13.16 6.75 -20.28
N SER A 61 13.55 7.56 -19.30
CA SER A 61 13.36 9.01 -19.30
C SER A 61 14.07 9.70 -20.48
N THR A 62 15.23 9.21 -20.88
CA THR A 62 15.98 9.75 -22.04
C THR A 62 15.31 9.36 -23.35
N LEU A 63 14.83 8.12 -23.46
CA LEU A 63 14.05 7.67 -24.63
C LEU A 63 12.77 8.49 -24.80
N ALA A 64 12.07 8.74 -23.70
CA ALA A 64 10.86 9.53 -23.69
C ALA A 64 11.06 10.97 -24.18
N ARG A 65 12.07 11.65 -23.64
CA ARG A 65 12.38 13.03 -24.02
C ARG A 65 12.80 13.18 -25.46
N LEU A 66 13.49 12.15 -26.02
CA LEU A 66 14.00 12.19 -27.38
C LEU A 66 12.98 11.79 -28.45
N PHE A 67 12.09 10.87 -28.13
CA PHE A 67 11.24 10.22 -29.14
C PHE A 67 9.76 10.19 -28.80
N GLY A 68 9.39 10.40 -27.54
CA GLY A 68 8.03 10.60 -27.05
C GLY A 68 6.95 9.75 -27.73
N ASP A 69 5.77 10.31 -27.82
CA ASP A 69 4.58 9.68 -28.40
C ASP A 69 4.68 9.42 -29.92
N HIS A 70 5.73 9.94 -30.59
CA HIS A 70 5.92 9.74 -32.03
C HIS A 70 6.40 8.34 -32.41
N PHE A 71 7.01 7.61 -31.46
CA PHE A 71 7.55 6.27 -31.72
C PHE A 71 6.86 5.18 -30.91
N VAL A 72 6.40 5.48 -29.70
CA VAL A 72 5.81 4.51 -28.79
C VAL A 72 4.36 4.88 -28.50
N LYS A 73 3.45 4.00 -28.87
CA LYS A 73 2.01 4.18 -28.72
C LYS A 73 1.52 3.72 -27.34
N SER A 74 2.05 2.61 -26.85
CA SER A 74 1.77 2.11 -25.50
C SER A 74 2.94 1.29 -24.98
N VAL A 75 3.01 1.16 -23.65
CA VAL A 75 4.06 0.40 -22.96
C VAL A 75 3.40 -0.66 -22.06
N ALA A 76 4.03 -1.82 -21.96
CA ALA A 76 3.69 -2.80 -20.95
C ALA A 76 4.95 -3.30 -20.26
N MET A 77 4.83 -3.61 -18.95
CA MET A 77 5.85 -4.30 -18.18
C MET A 77 5.29 -5.64 -17.71
N THR A 78 6.11 -6.68 -17.73
CA THR A 78 5.71 -8.01 -17.27
C THR A 78 6.90 -8.82 -16.79
N GLY A 79 6.65 -9.77 -15.92
CA GLY A 79 7.63 -10.72 -15.41
C GLY A 79 6.94 -11.85 -14.65
N GLY A 80 7.70 -12.89 -14.38
CA GLY A 80 7.19 -14.02 -13.60
C GLY A 80 7.43 -13.91 -12.11
N ASP A 81 8.20 -12.91 -11.69
CA ASP A 81 8.76 -12.78 -10.34
C ASP A 81 8.74 -11.30 -9.94
N VAL A 82 8.47 -11.00 -8.69
CA VAL A 82 8.42 -9.63 -8.12
C VAL A 82 9.61 -9.31 -7.23
N ASP A 83 10.63 -10.15 -7.19
CA ASP A 83 11.86 -9.92 -6.42
C ASP A 83 12.81 -9.00 -7.21
N PHE A 84 12.46 -7.71 -7.24
CA PHE A 84 13.22 -6.69 -7.96
C PHE A 84 14.60 -6.41 -7.34
N ASP A 85 14.77 -6.63 -6.06
CA ASP A 85 16.01 -6.33 -5.35
C ASP A 85 17.12 -7.34 -5.70
N SER A 86 16.80 -8.63 -5.64
CA SER A 86 17.77 -9.70 -5.96
C SER A 86 17.95 -9.90 -7.46
N GLY A 87 16.85 -9.90 -8.21
CA GLY A 87 16.83 -10.11 -9.66
C GLY A 87 15.57 -10.80 -10.15
N THR A 88 14.91 -10.24 -11.14
CA THR A 88 13.69 -10.78 -11.76
C THR A 88 13.81 -10.86 -13.28
N ASP A 89 12.95 -11.67 -13.89
CA ASP A 89 12.77 -11.80 -15.32
C ASP A 89 11.88 -10.67 -15.87
N LEU A 90 12.38 -9.46 -15.88
CA LEU A 90 11.63 -8.29 -16.35
C LEU A 90 11.65 -8.18 -17.86
N ALA A 91 10.51 -7.85 -18.46
CA ALA A 91 10.37 -7.46 -19.84
C ALA A 91 9.58 -6.15 -19.99
N ILE A 92 10.04 -5.28 -20.88
CA ILE A 92 9.35 -4.07 -21.30
C ILE A 92 8.96 -4.24 -22.76
N LEU A 93 7.68 -4.05 -23.03
CA LEU A 93 7.06 -4.22 -24.34
C LEU A 93 6.59 -2.86 -24.86
N PHE A 94 6.95 -2.55 -26.08
CA PHE A 94 6.55 -1.31 -26.75
C PHE A 94 5.65 -1.61 -27.95
N GLU A 95 4.48 -1.00 -28.00
CA GLU A 95 3.67 -0.89 -29.20
C GLU A 95 4.17 0.33 -30.00
N SER A 96 4.56 0.14 -31.25
CA SER A 96 5.15 1.21 -32.06
C SER A 96 4.55 1.24 -33.48
N GLU A 97 4.32 2.43 -34.01
CA GLU A 97 3.96 2.64 -35.40
C GLU A 97 5.18 2.52 -36.34
N LYS A 98 6.40 2.62 -35.76
CA LYS A 98 7.68 2.51 -36.51
C LYS A 98 8.58 1.46 -35.85
N PRO A 99 8.16 0.18 -35.82
CA PRO A 99 8.85 -0.86 -35.05
C PRO A 99 10.30 -1.07 -35.50
N ASP A 100 10.61 -0.99 -36.79
CA ASP A 100 11.97 -1.22 -37.27
C ASP A 100 12.92 -0.07 -36.89
N ALA A 101 12.43 1.16 -36.88
CA ALA A 101 13.20 2.31 -36.42
C ALA A 101 13.47 2.24 -34.91
N LEU A 102 12.47 1.86 -34.11
CA LEU A 102 12.63 1.65 -32.68
C LEU A 102 13.62 0.52 -32.38
N LEU A 103 13.49 -0.61 -33.09
CA LEU A 103 14.43 -1.75 -32.94
C LEU A 103 15.87 -1.34 -33.26
N THR A 104 16.10 -0.58 -34.35
CA THR A 104 17.42 -0.08 -34.74
C THR A 104 18.00 0.85 -33.67
N LEU A 105 17.18 1.74 -33.10
CA LEU A 105 17.59 2.64 -32.02
C LEU A 105 18.03 1.87 -30.77
N LEU A 106 17.23 0.88 -30.36
CA LEU A 106 17.53 0.06 -29.20
C LEU A 106 18.84 -0.73 -29.37
N LYS A 107 19.05 -1.31 -30.54
CA LYS A 107 20.33 -1.97 -30.90
C LYS A 107 21.51 -1.02 -30.78
N THR A 108 21.40 0.19 -31.35
CA THR A 108 22.46 1.20 -31.27
C THR A 108 22.80 1.58 -29.83
N LYS A 109 21.80 1.71 -28.97
CA LYS A 109 22.02 1.98 -27.54
C LYS A 109 22.71 0.82 -26.83
N LEU A 110 22.33 -0.42 -27.15
CA LEU A 110 23.00 -1.60 -26.62
C LEU A 110 24.46 -1.67 -27.06
N ASP A 111 24.75 -1.39 -28.32
CA ASP A 111 26.13 -1.33 -28.83
C ASP A 111 26.97 -0.29 -28.10
N ALA A 112 26.39 0.89 -27.88
CA ALA A 112 27.08 1.96 -27.15
C ALA A 112 27.37 1.54 -25.71
N ALA A 113 26.42 0.91 -25.00
CA ALA A 113 26.63 0.42 -23.64
C ALA A 113 27.66 -0.72 -23.59
N ALA A 114 27.63 -1.64 -24.54
CA ALA A 114 28.62 -2.73 -24.64
C ALA A 114 30.04 -2.19 -24.84
N SER A 115 30.19 -1.12 -25.62
CA SER A 115 31.50 -0.52 -25.88
C SER A 115 32.16 0.09 -24.62
N THR A 116 31.39 0.41 -23.59
CA THR A 116 31.89 0.93 -22.32
C THR A 116 32.28 -0.16 -21.31
N LYS A 117 31.95 -1.44 -21.59
CA LYS A 117 32.20 -2.59 -20.72
C LYS A 117 32.99 -3.67 -21.45
N PRO A 118 34.31 -3.77 -21.22
CA PRO A 118 35.18 -4.72 -21.96
C PRO A 118 34.77 -6.19 -21.78
N GLU A 119 34.13 -6.52 -20.66
CA GLU A 119 33.66 -7.87 -20.33
C GLU A 119 32.31 -8.21 -21.00
N ALA A 120 31.66 -7.26 -21.64
CA ALA A 120 30.37 -7.48 -22.30
C ALA A 120 30.53 -8.33 -23.56
N THR A 121 29.70 -9.35 -23.68
CA THR A 121 29.64 -10.24 -24.84
C THR A 121 28.33 -10.02 -25.62
N ARG A 122 28.41 -10.11 -26.94
CA ARG A 122 27.22 -10.14 -27.80
C ARG A 122 26.65 -11.55 -27.84
N GLU A 123 25.35 -11.63 -27.72
CA GLU A 123 24.59 -12.88 -27.74
C GLU A 123 23.43 -12.77 -28.73
N ASP A 124 23.72 -12.73 -30.02
CA ASP A 124 22.71 -12.74 -31.07
C ASP A 124 22.24 -14.17 -31.34
N GLY A 125 20.96 -14.35 -31.69
CA GLY A 125 20.44 -15.67 -31.96
C GLY A 125 18.96 -15.71 -32.25
N GLU A 126 18.40 -16.91 -32.12
CA GLU A 126 16.99 -17.17 -32.30
C GLU A 126 16.45 -18.00 -31.13
N VAL A 127 15.25 -17.66 -30.64
CA VAL A 127 14.53 -18.41 -29.61
C VAL A 127 13.04 -18.47 -29.98
N GLU A 128 12.47 -19.67 -29.99
CA GLU A 128 11.05 -19.91 -30.34
C GLU A 128 10.63 -19.26 -31.69
N GLY A 129 11.52 -19.25 -32.66
CA GLY A 129 11.30 -18.65 -33.98
C GLY A 129 11.43 -17.12 -34.00
N VAL A 130 11.91 -16.51 -32.91
CA VAL A 130 12.11 -15.06 -32.80
C VAL A 130 13.60 -14.75 -32.80
N THR A 131 14.06 -13.97 -33.79
CA THR A 131 15.43 -13.46 -33.86
C THR A 131 15.59 -12.36 -32.80
N PHE A 132 16.65 -12.45 -32.00
CA PHE A 132 17.00 -11.45 -31.02
C PHE A 132 18.42 -10.94 -31.18
N TYR A 133 18.64 -9.74 -30.69
CA TYR A 133 19.93 -9.10 -30.49
C TYR A 133 20.19 -8.89 -29.02
N GLY A 134 21.32 -9.36 -28.49
CA GLY A 134 21.59 -9.31 -27.06
C GLY A 134 23.02 -8.91 -26.70
N VAL A 135 23.15 -8.35 -25.50
CA VAL A 135 24.44 -8.05 -24.86
C VAL A 135 24.37 -8.44 -23.39
N ARG A 136 25.40 -9.12 -22.89
CA ARG A 136 25.46 -9.56 -21.51
C ARG A 136 26.87 -9.47 -20.94
N THR A 137 26.99 -8.98 -19.68
CA THR A 137 28.18 -9.13 -18.82
C THR A 137 28.08 -10.40 -17.97
N PRO A 138 29.21 -11.00 -17.53
CA PRO A 138 29.19 -12.21 -16.69
C PRO A 138 28.38 -12.03 -15.39
N ASP A 139 28.48 -10.87 -14.76
CA ASP A 139 27.76 -10.49 -13.53
C ASP A 139 26.31 -10.06 -13.77
N ARG A 140 25.86 -9.95 -15.05
CA ARG A 140 24.55 -9.47 -15.47
C ARG A 140 24.23 -8.02 -15.09
N ALA A 141 25.23 -7.22 -14.72
CA ALA A 141 25.04 -5.77 -14.53
C ALA A 141 24.63 -5.07 -15.85
N LEU A 142 24.99 -5.65 -16.99
CA LEU A 142 24.40 -5.41 -18.29
C LEU A 142 23.87 -6.75 -18.82
N SER A 143 22.56 -6.86 -19.01
CA SER A 143 21.91 -8.04 -19.60
C SER A 143 20.65 -7.55 -20.30
N SER A 144 20.70 -7.48 -21.61
CA SER A 144 19.61 -6.92 -22.40
C SER A 144 19.48 -7.64 -23.74
N TYR A 145 18.27 -8.09 -24.02
CA TYR A 145 17.88 -8.79 -25.24
C TYR A 145 16.73 -8.04 -25.91
N VAL A 146 16.92 -7.64 -27.14
CA VAL A 146 15.95 -6.88 -27.92
C VAL A 146 15.45 -7.72 -29.07
N ALA A 147 14.13 -7.79 -29.24
CA ALA A 147 13.49 -8.58 -30.29
C ALA A 147 12.16 -7.96 -30.73
N ARG A 148 11.69 -8.35 -31.91
CA ARG A 148 10.31 -8.13 -32.34
C ARG A 148 9.50 -9.40 -32.08
N VAL A 149 8.51 -9.33 -31.21
CA VAL A 149 7.63 -10.45 -30.85
C VAL A 149 6.19 -10.08 -31.21
N GLY A 150 5.68 -10.62 -32.30
CA GLY A 150 4.36 -10.23 -32.82
C GLY A 150 4.25 -8.71 -33.06
N PRO A 151 3.26 -8.04 -32.41
CA PRO A 151 3.06 -6.60 -32.53
C PRO A 151 4.00 -5.76 -31.64
N ALA A 152 4.78 -6.38 -30.75
CA ALA A 152 5.61 -5.71 -29.77
C ALA A 152 7.09 -5.69 -30.13
N ILE A 153 7.77 -4.58 -29.82
CA ILE A 153 9.21 -4.56 -29.63
C ILE A 153 9.46 -4.84 -28.13
N VAL A 154 10.24 -5.87 -27.85
CA VAL A 154 10.51 -6.38 -26.50
C VAL A 154 11.94 -6.08 -26.12
N VAL A 155 12.14 -5.60 -24.91
CA VAL A 155 13.44 -5.53 -24.23
C VAL A 155 13.33 -6.33 -22.94
N THR A 156 14.20 -7.31 -22.75
CA THR A 156 14.20 -8.15 -21.54
C THR A 156 15.61 -8.49 -21.10
N ASN A 157 15.79 -8.75 -19.81
CA ASN A 157 17.08 -9.17 -19.23
C ASN A 157 17.29 -10.69 -19.26
N SER A 158 16.32 -11.46 -19.76
CA SER A 158 16.33 -12.93 -19.73
C SER A 158 15.90 -13.53 -21.08
N LYS A 159 16.71 -14.45 -21.60
CA LYS A 159 16.35 -15.23 -22.81
C LYS A 159 15.17 -16.18 -22.54
N ALA A 160 15.07 -16.71 -21.30
CA ALA A 160 13.94 -17.55 -20.92
C ALA A 160 12.63 -16.75 -20.89
N GLN A 161 12.68 -15.48 -20.47
CA GLN A 161 11.53 -14.57 -20.54
C GLN A 161 11.17 -14.26 -22.00
N LEU A 162 12.16 -14.00 -22.85
CA LEU A 162 11.91 -13.81 -24.29
C LEU A 162 11.22 -15.03 -24.91
N ALA A 163 11.68 -16.24 -24.56
CA ALA A 163 11.04 -17.49 -25.00
C ALA A 163 9.58 -17.60 -24.52
N ALA A 164 9.31 -17.21 -23.27
CA ALA A 164 7.95 -17.24 -22.73
C ALA A 164 7.02 -16.28 -23.49
N LEU A 165 7.49 -15.06 -23.77
CA LEU A 165 6.76 -14.06 -24.55
C LEU A 165 6.53 -14.54 -26.02
N ALA A 166 7.53 -15.13 -26.64
CA ALA A 166 7.40 -15.69 -27.99
C ALA A 166 6.37 -16.82 -28.05
N ARG A 167 6.35 -17.73 -27.06
CA ARG A 167 5.35 -18.79 -26.96
C ARG A 167 3.93 -18.27 -26.72
N ALA A 168 3.77 -17.19 -25.94
CA ALA A 168 2.48 -16.56 -25.76
C ALA A 168 1.99 -15.92 -27.07
N ALA A 169 2.88 -15.25 -27.80
CA ALA A 169 2.57 -14.59 -29.07
C ALA A 169 2.20 -15.58 -30.18
N ASN A 170 2.87 -16.73 -30.27
CA ASN A 170 2.59 -17.75 -31.28
C ASN A 170 1.47 -18.74 -30.89
N GLY A 171 0.93 -18.61 -29.67
CA GLY A 171 -0.19 -19.41 -29.17
C GLY A 171 0.16 -20.80 -28.63
N SER A 172 1.46 -21.14 -28.53
CA SER A 172 1.90 -22.39 -27.88
C SER A 172 1.87 -22.32 -26.34
N ARG A 173 1.63 -21.12 -25.79
CA ARG A 173 1.33 -20.85 -24.37
C ARG A 173 0.14 -19.91 -24.29
N GLY A 174 -0.63 -19.98 -23.18
CA GLY A 174 -1.72 -19.06 -22.91
C GLY A 174 -1.21 -17.61 -22.80
N SER A 175 -1.98 -16.66 -23.30
CA SER A 175 -1.66 -15.24 -23.23
C SER A 175 -2.72 -14.49 -22.43
N LEU A 176 -2.30 -13.40 -21.78
CA LEU A 176 -3.17 -12.53 -20.99
C LEU A 176 -4.42 -12.09 -21.75
N ALA A 177 -4.30 -11.77 -23.06
CA ALA A 177 -5.42 -11.34 -23.89
C ALA A 177 -6.53 -12.39 -24.05
N LYS A 178 -6.24 -13.67 -23.80
CA LYS A 178 -7.21 -14.77 -23.92
C LYS A 178 -7.93 -15.07 -22.63
N LEU A 179 -7.47 -14.57 -21.49
CA LEU A 179 -8.12 -14.76 -20.19
C LEU A 179 -9.44 -13.99 -20.12
N ASP A 180 -10.46 -14.63 -19.58
CA ASP A 180 -11.76 -14.00 -19.35
C ASP A 180 -11.65 -12.92 -18.25
N GLU A 181 -10.79 -13.12 -17.25
CA GLU A 181 -10.41 -12.12 -16.24
C GLU A 181 -9.91 -10.82 -16.89
N TYR A 182 -9.00 -10.92 -17.84
CA TYR A 182 -8.49 -9.74 -18.56
C TYR A 182 -9.60 -9.01 -19.33
N ARG A 183 -10.51 -9.74 -19.96
CA ARG A 183 -11.66 -9.16 -20.66
C ARG A 183 -12.58 -8.45 -19.70
N PHE A 184 -12.94 -9.11 -18.59
CA PHE A 184 -13.75 -8.51 -17.53
C PHE A 184 -13.12 -7.21 -17.00
N PHE A 185 -11.83 -7.21 -16.68
CA PHE A 185 -11.16 -6.00 -16.19
C PHE A 185 -11.08 -4.90 -17.25
N ARG A 186 -10.94 -5.24 -18.53
CA ARG A 186 -10.95 -4.25 -19.62
C ARG A 186 -12.34 -3.74 -19.98
N ASP A 187 -13.38 -4.50 -19.76
CA ASP A 187 -14.76 -4.03 -19.88
C ASP A 187 -15.08 -3.04 -18.75
N ARG A 188 -14.60 -3.30 -17.53
CA ARG A 188 -14.71 -2.39 -16.39
C ARG A 188 -13.84 -1.14 -16.54
N TYR A 189 -12.61 -1.30 -16.92
CA TYR A 189 -11.59 -0.26 -17.06
C TYR A 189 -11.24 -0.08 -18.54
N ALA A 190 -12.08 0.65 -19.27
CA ALA A 190 -11.86 0.90 -20.68
C ALA A 190 -10.55 1.67 -20.91
N ARG A 191 -9.75 1.20 -21.90
CA ARG A 191 -8.48 1.82 -22.24
C ARG A 191 -8.68 3.29 -22.65
N GLY A 192 -7.83 4.17 -22.13
CA GLY A 192 -7.84 5.59 -22.51
C GLY A 192 -8.79 6.49 -21.72
N SER A 193 -9.52 5.96 -20.73
CA SER A 193 -10.41 6.73 -19.83
C SER A 193 -9.64 7.43 -18.71
N GLY A 194 -8.56 8.15 -19.02
CA GLY A 194 -7.72 8.86 -18.04
C GLY A 194 -6.80 7.93 -17.24
N GLU A 195 -6.65 6.64 -17.61
CA GLU A 195 -5.72 5.75 -16.93
C GLU A 195 -4.26 6.09 -17.26
N ASN A 196 -3.38 6.07 -16.25
CA ASN A 196 -1.93 6.04 -16.43
C ASN A 196 -1.43 4.60 -16.46
N ALA A 197 -2.02 3.72 -15.67
CA ALA A 197 -1.70 2.30 -15.68
C ALA A 197 -2.89 1.43 -15.29
N LEU A 198 -2.87 0.20 -15.80
CA LEU A 198 -3.66 -0.93 -15.28
C LEU A 198 -2.69 -2.04 -14.89
N VAL A 199 -2.66 -2.35 -13.59
CA VAL A 199 -1.88 -3.46 -13.03
C VAL A 199 -2.79 -4.66 -12.89
N LEU A 200 -2.32 -5.83 -13.33
CA LEU A 200 -3.09 -7.07 -13.33
C LEU A 200 -2.29 -8.20 -12.66
N LEU A 201 -2.93 -8.86 -11.71
CA LEU A 201 -2.51 -10.11 -11.11
C LEU A 201 -3.62 -11.15 -11.37
N THR A 202 -3.37 -12.04 -12.31
CA THR A 202 -4.33 -13.07 -12.71
C THR A 202 -4.28 -14.29 -11.79
N ASP A 203 -5.34 -15.10 -11.76
CA ASP A 203 -5.33 -16.38 -11.04
C ASP A 203 -4.15 -17.29 -11.47
N PRO A 204 -3.83 -17.46 -12.77
CA PRO A 204 -2.63 -18.19 -13.16
C PRO A 204 -1.32 -17.62 -12.60
N THR A 205 -1.19 -16.29 -12.47
CA THR A 205 -0.03 -15.64 -11.84
C THR A 205 0.08 -16.00 -10.36
N ILE A 206 -1.01 -15.90 -9.61
CA ILE A 206 -1.08 -16.24 -8.19
C ILE A 206 -0.76 -17.72 -7.97
N ARG A 207 -1.34 -18.61 -8.77
CA ARG A 207 -1.06 -20.07 -8.73
C ARG A 207 0.40 -20.38 -9.03
N ARG A 208 1.01 -19.67 -9.99
CA ARG A 208 2.43 -19.80 -10.27
C ARG A 208 3.27 -19.44 -9.05
N TRP A 209 3.01 -18.30 -8.39
CA TRP A 209 3.76 -17.87 -7.22
C TRP A 209 3.60 -18.81 -6.01
N CYS A 210 2.46 -19.49 -5.92
CA CYS A 210 2.18 -20.49 -4.88
C CYS A 210 2.66 -21.90 -5.25
N SER A 211 3.14 -22.12 -6.48
CA SER A 211 3.56 -23.44 -6.96
C SER A 211 4.83 -23.93 -6.25
N PRO A 212 5.02 -25.28 -6.13
CA PRO A 212 6.23 -25.83 -5.54
C PRO A 212 7.49 -25.42 -6.31
N ALA A 213 7.42 -25.39 -7.65
CA ALA A 213 8.56 -25.00 -8.48
C ALA A 213 9.02 -23.56 -8.16
N PHE A 214 8.09 -22.59 -8.10
CA PHE A 214 8.41 -21.22 -7.81
C PHE A 214 8.93 -21.03 -6.37
N ARG A 215 8.22 -21.60 -5.37
CA ARG A 215 8.58 -21.43 -3.95
C ARG A 215 9.92 -22.05 -3.60
N ILE A 216 10.22 -23.24 -4.13
CA ILE A 216 11.51 -23.91 -3.91
C ILE A 216 12.63 -23.17 -4.64
N ALA A 217 12.42 -22.73 -5.89
CA ALA A 217 13.39 -21.94 -6.62
C ALA A 217 13.72 -20.62 -5.88
N SER A 218 12.70 -19.88 -5.41
CA SER A 218 12.87 -18.64 -4.64
C SER A 218 13.65 -18.89 -3.34
N SER A 219 13.33 -19.99 -2.61
CA SER A 219 14.06 -20.36 -1.38
C SER A 219 15.53 -20.70 -1.66
N ARG A 220 15.82 -21.41 -2.75
CA ARG A 220 17.21 -21.73 -3.14
C ARG A 220 17.97 -20.47 -3.55
N ARG A 221 17.34 -19.56 -4.30
CA ARG A 221 17.92 -18.26 -4.65
C ARG A 221 18.29 -17.44 -3.44
N ALA A 222 17.37 -17.30 -2.49
CA ALA A 222 17.61 -16.52 -1.27
C ALA A 222 18.81 -17.09 -0.48
N ARG A 223 18.92 -18.42 -0.34
CA ARG A 223 20.08 -19.06 0.31
C ARG A 223 21.36 -18.81 -0.47
N ALA A 224 21.34 -18.97 -1.79
CA ALA A 224 22.51 -18.73 -2.63
C ALA A 224 22.97 -17.27 -2.58
N ALA A 225 22.04 -16.31 -2.55
CA ALA A 225 22.35 -14.90 -2.41
C ALA A 225 23.08 -14.58 -1.10
N LEU A 226 22.61 -15.17 0.03
CA LEU A 226 23.26 -15.03 1.33
C LEU A 226 24.67 -15.64 1.34
N GLU A 227 24.84 -16.83 0.75
CA GLU A 227 26.14 -17.50 0.67
C GLU A 227 27.13 -16.75 -0.24
N LEU A 228 26.66 -16.21 -1.36
CA LEU A 228 27.45 -15.33 -2.22
C LEU A 228 27.87 -14.04 -1.49
N ALA A 229 26.98 -13.46 -0.69
CA ALA A 229 27.28 -12.26 0.11
C ALA A 229 28.35 -12.57 1.17
N GLU A 230 28.25 -13.71 1.85
CA GLU A 230 29.27 -14.16 2.81
C GLU A 230 30.64 -14.37 2.16
N LEU A 231 30.67 -15.08 1.02
CA LEU A 231 31.92 -15.31 0.27
C LEU A 231 32.52 -13.99 -0.25
N HIS A 232 31.67 -13.05 -0.65
CA HIS A 232 32.11 -11.72 -1.06
C HIS A 232 32.73 -10.96 0.11
N ALA A 233 32.11 -10.95 1.28
CA ALA A 233 32.63 -10.32 2.49
C ALA A 233 33.98 -10.92 2.89
N ARG A 234 34.13 -12.25 2.87
CA ARG A 234 35.39 -12.92 3.12
C ARG A 234 36.50 -12.50 2.13
N SER A 235 36.14 -12.35 0.84
CA SER A 235 37.12 -11.93 -0.18
C SER A 235 37.64 -10.51 0.06
N ILE A 236 36.83 -9.64 0.64
CA ILE A 236 37.21 -8.27 0.98
C ILE A 236 38.15 -8.27 2.22
N ASP A 237 37.75 -8.97 3.28
CA ASP A 237 38.49 -8.99 4.55
C ASP A 237 39.89 -9.64 4.41
N HIS A 238 39.98 -10.73 3.64
CA HIS A 238 41.25 -11.46 3.44
C HIS A 238 42.00 -11.07 2.16
N GLY A 239 41.48 -10.12 1.37
CA GLY A 239 42.02 -9.70 0.08
C GLY A 239 41.86 -10.72 -1.05
N LYS A 240 41.62 -11.99 -0.74
CA LYS A 240 41.28 -13.07 -1.68
C LYS A 240 40.64 -14.24 -0.95
N LEU A 241 39.83 -15.00 -1.67
CA LEU A 241 39.30 -16.29 -1.20
C LEU A 241 40.39 -17.37 -1.24
N ASP A 242 40.30 -18.34 -0.33
CA ASP A 242 41.07 -19.57 -0.48
C ASP A 242 40.53 -20.41 -1.65
N GLU A 243 41.20 -21.53 -1.97
CA GLU A 243 40.84 -22.37 -3.11
C GLU A 243 39.47 -23.03 -2.96
N VAL A 244 39.07 -23.37 -1.73
CA VAL A 244 37.77 -24.01 -1.42
C VAL A 244 36.64 -23.00 -1.59
N ASP A 245 36.76 -21.84 -0.98
CA ASP A 245 35.78 -20.76 -1.06
C ASP A 245 35.65 -20.22 -2.50
N ALA A 246 36.78 -20.08 -3.22
CA ALA A 246 36.76 -19.66 -4.63
C ALA A 246 36.02 -20.67 -5.52
N LYS A 247 36.18 -21.98 -5.29
CA LYS A 247 35.49 -23.02 -6.01
C LYS A 247 33.99 -23.05 -5.65
N ALA A 248 33.65 -22.86 -4.38
CA ALA A 248 32.26 -22.77 -3.92
C ALA A 248 31.55 -21.57 -4.56
N LYS A 249 32.18 -20.39 -4.56
CA LYS A 249 31.66 -19.18 -5.21
C LYS A 249 31.39 -19.41 -6.70
N ALA A 250 32.36 -19.96 -7.43
CA ALA A 250 32.20 -20.23 -8.85
C ALA A 250 31.05 -21.21 -9.15
N ALA A 251 30.84 -22.21 -8.31
CA ALA A 251 29.73 -23.16 -8.45
C ALA A 251 28.36 -22.50 -8.19
N LEU A 252 28.27 -21.61 -7.20
CA LEU A 252 27.06 -20.83 -6.92
C LEU A 252 26.76 -19.85 -8.06
N GLU A 253 27.79 -19.10 -8.51
CA GLU A 253 27.63 -18.14 -9.61
C GLU A 253 27.19 -18.79 -10.92
N ALA A 254 27.68 -19.99 -11.21
CA ALA A 254 27.29 -20.76 -12.39
C ALA A 254 25.79 -21.10 -12.41
N THR A 255 25.16 -21.29 -11.24
CA THR A 255 23.76 -21.69 -11.13
C THR A 255 22.86 -20.51 -10.81
N TYR A 256 23.27 -19.68 -9.83
CA TYR A 256 22.42 -18.66 -9.23
C TYR A 256 22.80 -17.23 -9.60
N GLY A 257 23.78 -17.04 -10.48
CA GLY A 257 24.22 -15.71 -10.91
C GLY A 257 25.15 -15.02 -9.92
N SER A 258 25.12 -13.71 -9.88
CA SER A 258 26.02 -12.89 -9.05
C SER A 258 25.24 -12.14 -7.96
N MET A 259 25.96 -11.50 -7.04
CA MET A 259 25.37 -10.57 -6.06
C MET A 259 24.66 -9.39 -6.72
N HIS A 260 25.12 -8.93 -7.89
CA HIS A 260 24.48 -7.84 -8.61
C HIS A 260 23.14 -8.24 -9.22
N PHE A 261 23.03 -9.54 -9.60
CA PHE A 261 21.81 -10.05 -10.21
C PHE A 261 21.72 -11.57 -10.05
N VAL A 262 20.87 -11.98 -9.14
CA VAL A 262 20.57 -13.40 -8.92
C VAL A 262 19.70 -13.94 -10.06
N THR A 263 20.04 -15.14 -10.56
CA THR A 263 19.32 -15.79 -11.66
C THR A 263 17.81 -15.84 -11.40
N PRO A 264 16.95 -15.32 -12.30
CA PRO A 264 15.50 -15.35 -12.15
C PRO A 264 14.94 -16.77 -12.02
N THR A 265 13.82 -16.92 -11.31
CA THR A 265 13.19 -18.23 -11.10
C THR A 265 12.84 -18.94 -12.41
N ILE A 266 12.50 -18.21 -13.46
CA ILE A 266 12.18 -18.77 -14.79
C ILE A 266 13.37 -19.47 -15.47
N GLU A 267 14.60 -19.14 -15.08
CA GLU A 267 15.84 -19.73 -15.60
C GLU A 267 16.31 -20.94 -14.79
N LEU A 268 15.71 -21.17 -13.59
CA LEU A 268 16.10 -22.26 -12.71
C LEU A 268 15.28 -23.52 -12.98
N THR A 269 15.97 -24.66 -13.14
CA THR A 269 15.33 -25.97 -13.27
C THR A 269 15.32 -26.69 -11.93
N ILE A 270 14.15 -27.17 -11.51
CA ILE A 270 13.97 -27.96 -10.27
C ILE A 270 13.70 -29.41 -10.64
N ASP A 271 14.76 -30.20 -10.76
CA ASP A 271 14.66 -31.64 -11.09
C ASP A 271 14.53 -32.51 -9.85
N LYS A 272 15.09 -32.07 -8.72
CA LYS A 272 15.11 -32.82 -7.46
C LYS A 272 14.90 -31.85 -6.30
N VAL A 273 14.22 -32.35 -5.28
CA VAL A 273 14.00 -31.64 -4.01
C VAL A 273 14.43 -32.52 -2.83
N THR A 274 14.90 -31.88 -1.77
CA THR A 274 15.19 -32.54 -0.51
C THR A 274 13.91 -32.73 0.29
N GLN A 275 13.94 -33.65 1.27
CA GLN A 275 12.80 -33.85 2.19
C GLN A 275 12.49 -32.53 2.96
N VAL A 276 13.53 -31.80 3.37
CA VAL A 276 13.38 -30.52 4.08
C VAL A 276 12.63 -29.48 3.23
N GLU A 277 12.94 -29.38 1.93
CA GLU A 277 12.26 -28.49 0.99
C GLU A 277 10.80 -28.91 0.77
N ALA A 278 10.56 -30.22 0.64
CA ALA A 278 9.20 -30.76 0.51
C ALA A 278 8.35 -30.47 1.75
N ASP A 279 8.91 -30.68 2.96
CA ASP A 279 8.22 -30.40 4.22
C ASP A 279 7.97 -28.88 4.43
N ALA A 280 8.94 -28.05 4.06
CA ALA A 280 8.79 -26.59 4.11
C ALA A 280 7.69 -26.11 3.15
N TYR A 281 7.65 -26.64 1.93
CA TYR A 281 6.57 -26.36 0.99
C TYR A 281 5.20 -26.85 1.49
N ALA A 282 5.14 -28.04 2.09
CA ALA A 282 3.89 -28.56 2.65
C ALA A 282 3.34 -27.66 3.78
N ARG A 283 4.21 -27.14 4.66
CA ARG A 283 3.81 -26.15 5.68
C ARG A 283 3.29 -24.86 5.05
N PHE A 284 4.01 -24.32 4.06
CA PHE A 284 3.56 -23.13 3.33
C PHE A 284 2.20 -23.36 2.68
N ARG A 285 2.04 -24.46 1.92
CA ARG A 285 0.79 -24.78 1.24
C ARG A 285 -0.38 -24.90 2.21
N ASN A 286 -0.20 -25.58 3.32
CA ASN A 286 -1.25 -25.77 4.33
C ASN A 286 -1.64 -24.42 4.98
N GLY A 287 -0.65 -23.58 5.30
CA GLY A 287 -0.89 -22.24 5.83
C GLY A 287 -1.58 -21.33 4.81
N TYR A 288 -1.15 -21.39 3.55
CA TYR A 288 -1.78 -20.63 2.46
C TYR A 288 -3.25 -21.05 2.25
N GLN A 289 -3.52 -22.37 2.18
CA GLN A 289 -4.87 -22.87 2.01
C GLN A 289 -5.78 -22.55 3.21
N ALA A 290 -5.24 -22.52 4.44
CA ALA A 290 -6.01 -22.21 5.62
C ALA A 290 -6.37 -20.73 5.76
N ASN A 291 -5.47 -19.82 5.33
CA ASN A 291 -5.57 -18.41 5.66
C ASN A 291 -5.72 -17.49 4.44
N TRP A 292 -5.07 -17.80 3.31
CA TRP A 292 -4.92 -16.86 2.20
C TRP A 292 -5.67 -17.23 0.92
N SER A 293 -5.95 -18.52 0.69
CA SER A 293 -6.66 -18.95 -0.52
C SER A 293 -8.08 -18.38 -0.63
N ASN A 294 -8.63 -17.91 0.49
CA ASN A 294 -9.96 -17.29 0.54
C ASN A 294 -9.95 -15.78 0.22
N TYR A 295 -8.76 -15.15 0.13
CA TYR A 295 -8.63 -13.70 0.00
C TYR A 295 -7.95 -13.23 -1.29
N PHE A 296 -7.11 -14.07 -1.90
CA PHE A 296 -6.35 -13.69 -3.09
C PHE A 296 -6.96 -14.30 -4.35
N ASP A 297 -7.80 -13.50 -4.98
CA ASP A 297 -8.39 -13.76 -6.28
C ASP A 297 -7.76 -12.84 -7.35
N PRO A 298 -8.10 -12.97 -8.63
CA PRO A 298 -7.60 -12.04 -9.63
C PRO A 298 -7.81 -10.59 -9.23
N ILE A 299 -6.74 -9.81 -9.35
CA ILE A 299 -6.71 -8.42 -8.91
C ILE A 299 -6.42 -7.53 -10.11
N ALA A 300 -7.18 -6.44 -10.25
CA ALA A 300 -6.87 -5.34 -11.13
C ALA A 300 -6.80 -4.03 -10.35
N LEU A 301 -5.75 -3.26 -10.58
CA LEU A 301 -5.57 -1.92 -10.03
C LEU A 301 -5.42 -0.92 -11.18
N ARG A 302 -6.42 -0.07 -11.37
CA ARG A 302 -6.35 1.08 -12.26
C ARG A 302 -5.76 2.26 -11.50
N ILE A 303 -4.80 2.93 -12.12
CA ILE A 303 -4.16 4.13 -11.61
C ILE A 303 -4.39 5.27 -12.59
N ALA A 304 -4.92 6.38 -12.10
CA ALA A 304 -5.06 7.64 -12.84
C ALA A 304 -4.40 8.77 -12.06
N ILE A 305 -3.60 9.56 -12.74
CA ILE A 305 -2.82 10.65 -12.15
C ILE A 305 -3.09 11.91 -12.95
N ASP A 306 -3.55 12.95 -12.29
CA ASP A 306 -3.67 14.28 -12.87
C ASP A 306 -3.01 15.34 -11.96
N ASP A 307 -3.16 16.62 -12.31
CA ASP A 307 -2.56 17.73 -11.54
C ASP A 307 -3.23 17.93 -10.16
N VAL A 308 -4.41 17.35 -9.96
CA VAL A 308 -5.26 17.56 -8.77
C VAL A 308 -5.22 16.39 -7.82
N ALA A 309 -5.15 15.16 -8.35
CA ALA A 309 -5.27 13.96 -7.55
C ALA A 309 -4.54 12.75 -8.14
N LEU A 310 -4.30 11.79 -7.27
CA LEU A 310 -4.02 10.39 -7.60
C LEU A 310 -5.28 9.59 -7.28
N ASP A 311 -5.88 9.01 -8.31
CA ASP A 311 -7.01 8.10 -8.20
C ASP A 311 -6.56 6.65 -8.42
N THR A 312 -6.91 5.77 -7.50
CA THR A 312 -6.71 4.33 -7.65
C THR A 312 -8.03 3.59 -7.49
N ASP A 313 -8.27 2.65 -8.38
CA ASP A 313 -9.48 1.83 -8.38
C ASP A 313 -9.05 0.35 -8.45
N LEU A 314 -9.21 -0.35 -7.33
CA LEU A 314 -8.85 -1.76 -7.15
C LEU A 314 -10.10 -2.60 -7.27
N THR A 315 -10.06 -3.62 -8.11
CA THR A 315 -11.06 -4.69 -8.16
C THR A 315 -10.42 -6.02 -7.78
N VAL A 316 -11.02 -6.71 -6.84
CA VAL A 316 -10.70 -8.10 -6.48
C VAL A 316 -11.90 -8.96 -6.85
N MET A 317 -11.70 -9.97 -7.68
CA MET A 317 -12.77 -10.92 -8.08
C MET A 317 -12.71 -12.15 -7.18
N PRO A 318 -13.68 -12.43 -6.33
CA PRO A 318 -13.72 -13.69 -5.62
C PRO A 318 -14.14 -14.82 -6.58
N LEU A 319 -13.20 -15.70 -6.89
CA LEU A 319 -13.47 -16.92 -7.67
C LEU A 319 -14.00 -18.08 -6.81
N ILE A 320 -13.96 -17.94 -5.49
CA ILE A 320 -14.29 -19.00 -4.55
C ILE A 320 -15.62 -18.69 -3.86
N ALA A 321 -16.64 -19.50 -4.15
CA ALA A 321 -17.89 -19.48 -3.43
C ALA A 321 -17.66 -19.92 -1.98
N GLY A 322 -17.62 -19.01 -1.03
CA GLY A 322 -17.40 -19.27 0.39
C GLY A 322 -16.27 -18.46 1.01
N SER A 323 -15.81 -17.41 0.33
CA SER A 323 -14.88 -16.45 0.91
C SER A 323 -15.50 -15.75 2.13
N ASP A 324 -14.66 -15.41 3.12
CA ASP A 324 -15.06 -14.65 4.31
C ASP A 324 -15.66 -13.27 3.97
N PHE A 325 -15.49 -12.78 2.73
CA PHE A 325 -16.17 -11.60 2.19
C PHE A 325 -17.71 -11.72 2.22
N ARG A 326 -18.25 -12.93 2.25
CA ARG A 326 -19.69 -13.14 2.26
C ARG A 326 -20.36 -12.58 3.51
N GLU A 327 -19.73 -12.68 4.66
CA GLU A 327 -20.25 -12.10 5.91
C GLU A 327 -20.26 -10.58 5.85
N PHE A 328 -19.23 -9.97 5.24
CA PHE A 328 -19.19 -8.52 5.04
C PHE A 328 -20.18 -8.03 3.98
N THR A 329 -20.40 -8.81 2.91
CA THR A 329 -21.38 -8.44 1.89
C THR A 329 -22.80 -8.45 2.46
N GLU A 330 -23.14 -9.39 3.34
CA GLU A 330 -24.47 -9.48 3.95
C GLU A 330 -24.87 -8.20 4.72
N VAL A 331 -23.88 -7.56 5.39
CA VAL A 331 -24.10 -6.32 6.16
C VAL A 331 -24.53 -5.14 5.26
N THR A 332 -24.14 -5.15 4.00
CA THR A 332 -24.41 -4.06 3.04
C THR A 332 -25.27 -4.49 1.85
N GLU A 333 -25.66 -5.77 1.77
CA GLU A 333 -26.36 -6.33 0.61
C GLU A 333 -27.69 -5.60 0.35
N GLY A 334 -27.87 -5.15 -0.89
CA GLY A 334 -29.10 -4.46 -1.32
C GLY A 334 -29.22 -3.01 -0.82
N VAL A 335 -28.19 -2.49 -0.15
CA VAL A 335 -28.16 -1.12 0.37
C VAL A 335 -26.97 -0.37 -0.21
N THR A 336 -27.21 0.85 -0.68
CA THR A 336 -26.16 1.73 -1.21
C THR A 336 -26.23 3.09 -0.53
N LEU A 337 -25.03 3.63 -0.23
CA LEU A 337 -24.90 5.00 0.27
C LEU A 337 -25.31 6.01 -0.80
N LYS A 338 -25.95 7.09 -0.36
CA LYS A 338 -26.40 8.20 -1.20
C LYS A 338 -25.70 9.50 -0.81
N ALA A 339 -25.69 10.44 -1.73
CA ALA A 339 -25.23 11.79 -1.44
C ALA A 339 -26.01 12.38 -0.25
N GLY A 340 -25.29 12.79 0.78
CA GLY A 340 -25.84 13.36 2.00
C GLY A 340 -26.07 12.38 3.15
N ASP A 341 -25.89 11.07 2.95
CA ASP A 341 -25.91 10.12 4.04
C ASP A 341 -24.72 10.39 4.99
N GLY A 342 -24.97 10.41 6.30
CA GLY A 342 -23.95 10.62 7.32
C GLY A 342 -23.52 12.08 7.55
N ASP A 343 -24.30 13.06 7.09
CA ASP A 343 -24.05 14.50 7.29
C ASP A 343 -22.65 14.99 6.83
N PRO A 344 -22.24 14.73 5.56
CA PRO A 344 -20.94 15.20 5.06
C PRO A 344 -20.87 16.74 5.05
N HIS A 345 -19.81 17.32 5.64
CA HIS A 345 -19.67 18.76 5.80
C HIS A 345 -18.20 19.21 5.86
N PRO A 346 -17.91 20.48 5.54
CA PRO A 346 -16.53 20.94 5.42
C PRO A 346 -15.77 21.04 6.75
N GLU A 347 -16.44 21.15 7.89
CA GLU A 347 -15.81 21.21 9.21
C GLU A 347 -15.28 19.85 9.69
N SER A 348 -15.78 18.74 9.14
CA SER A 348 -15.29 17.39 9.45
C SER A 348 -13.84 17.22 9.00
N ILE A 349 -12.98 16.70 9.89
CA ILE A 349 -11.58 16.36 9.58
C ILE A 349 -11.39 14.87 9.33
N ALA A 350 -12.25 14.03 9.91
CA ALA A 350 -12.37 12.60 9.61
C ALA A 350 -13.85 12.25 9.53
N HIS A 351 -14.24 11.54 8.49
CA HIS A 351 -15.63 11.20 8.25
C HIS A 351 -15.77 9.79 7.69
N TYR A 352 -16.43 8.94 8.44
CA TYR A 352 -16.71 7.55 8.09
C TYR A 352 -18.22 7.36 7.93
N VAL A 353 -18.63 6.75 6.83
CA VAL A 353 -20.05 6.37 6.59
C VAL A 353 -20.08 4.93 6.11
N GLN A 354 -20.99 4.14 6.66
CA GLN A 354 -21.24 2.76 6.28
C GLN A 354 -22.71 2.50 5.98
N ALA A 355 -22.98 1.79 4.90
CA ALA A 355 -24.30 1.25 4.60
C ALA A 355 -24.63 0.11 5.58
N ILE A 356 -25.89 0.04 6.00
CA ILE A 356 -26.40 -1.00 6.89
C ILE A 356 -27.62 -1.67 6.25
N ASN A 357 -27.52 -2.97 6.04
CA ASN A 357 -28.68 -3.82 5.76
C ASN A 357 -29.31 -4.25 7.09
N THR A 358 -30.47 -3.65 7.42
CA THR A 358 -31.21 -3.96 8.67
C THR A 358 -31.85 -5.35 8.67
N GLU A 359 -31.79 -6.07 7.54
CA GLU A 359 -32.26 -7.45 7.42
C GLU A 359 -31.12 -8.47 7.54
N SER A 360 -29.86 -8.02 7.63
CA SER A 360 -28.69 -8.91 7.77
C SER A 360 -28.75 -9.72 9.06
N SER A 361 -28.14 -10.91 9.05
CA SER A 361 -28.08 -11.81 10.22
C SER A 361 -27.39 -11.14 11.41
N LEU A 362 -26.34 -10.35 11.15
CA LEU A 362 -25.61 -9.61 12.19
C LEU A 362 -26.50 -8.55 12.85
N PHE A 363 -27.27 -7.78 12.06
CA PHE A 363 -28.19 -6.79 12.60
C PHE A 363 -29.33 -7.44 13.39
N GLN A 364 -29.88 -8.56 12.88
CA GLN A 364 -30.92 -9.33 13.57
C GLN A 364 -30.42 -9.93 14.88
N MET A 365 -29.19 -10.40 14.92
CA MET A 365 -28.56 -10.89 16.17
C MET A 365 -28.42 -9.75 17.20
N GLY A 366 -27.95 -8.57 16.78
CA GLY A 366 -27.88 -7.38 17.65
C GLY A 366 -29.27 -6.97 18.18
N ARG A 367 -30.30 -7.03 17.31
CA ARG A 367 -31.69 -6.79 17.67
C ARG A 367 -32.18 -7.78 18.71
N SER A 368 -31.99 -9.08 18.50
CA SER A 368 -32.41 -10.14 19.43
C SER A 368 -31.68 -10.05 20.78
N MET A 369 -30.42 -9.66 20.77
CA MET A 369 -29.67 -9.42 22.00
C MET A 369 -30.24 -8.25 22.80
N PHE A 370 -30.63 -7.16 22.14
CA PHE A 370 -31.29 -6.02 22.76
C PHE A 370 -32.70 -6.36 23.29
N GLU A 371 -33.49 -7.10 22.51
CA GLU A 371 -34.81 -7.59 22.94
C GLU A 371 -34.71 -8.49 24.18
N GLY A 372 -33.66 -9.34 24.27
CA GLY A 372 -33.39 -10.17 25.44
C GLY A 372 -33.03 -9.37 26.72
N MET A 373 -32.45 -8.18 26.56
CA MET A 373 -32.13 -7.28 27.69
C MET A 373 -33.35 -6.47 28.17
N THR A 374 -34.33 -6.22 27.30
CA THR A 374 -35.45 -5.28 27.57
C THR A 374 -36.77 -5.97 27.88
N GLY A 375 -36.87 -7.31 27.78
CA GLY A 375 -38.08 -8.08 27.96
C GLY A 375 -39.03 -8.01 26.75
N GLU A 376 -40.20 -8.63 26.84
CA GLU A 376 -41.18 -8.64 25.75
C GLU A 376 -41.74 -7.23 25.47
N ILE A 377 -41.16 -6.56 24.47
CA ILE A 377 -41.70 -5.32 23.91
C ILE A 377 -42.33 -5.67 22.57
N ASP A 378 -43.61 -5.32 22.42
CA ASP A 378 -44.45 -5.62 21.23
C ASP A 378 -43.99 -4.86 19.94
N VAL A 379 -42.97 -3.98 20.03
CA VAL A 379 -42.43 -3.17 18.93
C VAL A 379 -40.96 -3.41 18.80
N SER A 380 -40.50 -3.77 17.61
CA SER A 380 -39.06 -3.92 17.34
C SER A 380 -38.31 -2.62 17.65
N PRO A 381 -37.44 -2.60 18.66
CA PRO A 381 -36.83 -1.37 19.20
C PRO A 381 -35.87 -0.69 18.21
N LEU A 382 -35.42 -1.38 17.16
CA LEU A 382 -34.50 -0.87 16.15
C LEU A 382 -35.13 -0.74 14.75
N ALA A 383 -36.45 -0.91 14.63
CA ALA A 383 -37.15 -0.83 13.35
C ALA A 383 -37.11 0.57 12.69
N TRP A 384 -36.82 1.62 13.47
CA TRP A 384 -36.70 3.00 13.01
C TRP A 384 -35.41 3.30 12.26
N ILE A 385 -34.36 2.45 12.39
CA ILE A 385 -33.06 2.62 11.77
C ILE A 385 -33.19 2.52 10.25
N SER A 386 -32.57 3.45 9.54
CA SER A 386 -32.47 3.49 8.08
C SER A 386 -31.29 2.64 7.58
N ASN A 387 -30.68 3.05 6.53
CA ASN A 387 -29.74 2.32 5.70
C ASN A 387 -28.26 2.70 5.93
N HIS A 388 -27.96 3.57 6.88
CA HIS A 388 -26.56 3.98 7.14
C HIS A 388 -26.33 4.38 8.59
N PHE A 389 -25.05 4.30 8.94
CA PHE A 389 -24.51 4.97 10.13
C PHE A 389 -23.22 5.71 9.76
N ALA A 390 -22.91 6.77 10.51
CA ALA A 390 -21.71 7.54 10.30
C ALA A 390 -21.03 7.87 11.63
N VAL A 391 -19.70 8.07 11.56
CA VAL A 391 -18.88 8.61 12.65
C VAL A 391 -18.04 9.72 12.06
N TYR A 392 -18.06 10.90 12.67
CA TYR A 392 -17.20 11.98 12.23
C TYR A 392 -16.57 12.76 13.39
N PHE A 393 -15.46 13.37 13.09
CA PHE A 393 -14.76 14.30 13.97
C PHE A 393 -14.68 15.66 13.28
N ASP A 394 -15.15 16.69 13.97
CA ASP A 394 -15.00 18.07 13.51
C ASP A 394 -13.63 18.62 13.91
N ASP A 395 -13.20 19.69 13.26
CA ASP A 395 -12.02 20.44 13.68
C ASP A 395 -12.30 21.20 14.99
N ALA A 396 -11.36 21.11 15.94
CA ALA A 396 -11.44 21.81 17.21
C ALA A 396 -10.04 21.98 17.84
N PRO A 397 -9.88 22.99 18.73
CA PRO A 397 -8.59 23.26 19.39
C PRO A 397 -8.02 22.10 20.20
N ILE A 398 -8.86 21.19 20.69
CA ILE A 398 -8.40 20.04 21.48
C ILE A 398 -7.38 19.17 20.73
N TRP A 399 -7.47 19.11 19.40
CA TRP A 399 -6.50 18.36 18.58
C TRP A 399 -5.09 18.93 18.68
N ASP A 400 -4.93 20.25 18.85
CA ASP A 400 -3.63 20.88 19.07
C ASP A 400 -3.08 20.64 20.47
N ASP A 401 -3.95 20.47 21.46
CA ASP A 401 -3.55 20.18 22.84
C ASP A 401 -3.13 18.70 22.97
N LEU A 402 -3.94 17.77 22.44
CA LEU A 402 -3.59 16.35 22.38
C LEU A 402 -2.29 16.09 21.61
N ALA A 403 -2.05 16.84 20.53
CA ALA A 403 -0.84 16.70 19.74
C ALA A 403 0.46 17.16 20.44
N LYS A 404 0.38 17.82 21.59
CA LYS A 404 1.53 18.21 22.42
C LYS A 404 1.93 17.12 23.43
N LEU A 405 1.07 16.16 23.66
CA LEU A 405 1.25 15.08 24.65
C LEU A 405 1.67 13.79 23.95
N ARG A 406 2.37 12.94 24.67
CA ARG A 406 2.70 11.58 24.23
C ARG A 406 1.58 10.65 24.64
N VAL A 407 1.26 9.68 23.77
CA VAL A 407 0.15 8.73 24.02
C VAL A 407 0.40 7.82 25.23
N ASP A 408 1.65 7.57 25.58
CA ASP A 408 2.08 6.77 26.71
C ASP A 408 2.25 7.58 28.02
N ASP A 409 2.03 8.90 27.99
CA ASP A 409 2.03 9.73 29.17
C ASP A 409 0.69 9.65 29.91
N SER A 410 0.71 9.57 31.25
CA SER A 410 -0.49 9.68 32.10
C SER A 410 -1.26 10.99 31.83
N ASP A 411 -0.55 12.06 31.48
CA ASP A 411 -1.12 13.35 31.16
C ASP A 411 -2.04 13.31 29.92
N PHE A 412 -1.82 12.36 28.99
CA PHE A 412 -2.70 12.16 27.83
C PHE A 412 -4.04 11.56 28.23
N GLU A 413 -4.01 10.53 29.10
CA GLU A 413 -5.24 9.91 29.63
C GLU A 413 -6.00 10.91 30.51
N ASP A 414 -5.30 11.62 31.40
CA ASP A 414 -5.89 12.63 32.30
C ASP A 414 -6.55 13.77 31.47
N LEU A 415 -5.90 14.26 30.40
CA LEU A 415 -6.47 15.28 29.54
C LEU A 415 -7.72 14.80 28.80
N LEU A 416 -7.70 13.54 28.31
CA LEU A 416 -8.87 12.94 27.65
C LEU A 416 -10.04 12.81 28.62
N GLU A 417 -9.79 12.37 29.88
CA GLU A 417 -10.84 12.26 30.90
C GLU A 417 -11.38 13.64 31.29
N GLU A 418 -10.53 14.63 31.57
CA GLU A 418 -10.96 15.97 31.97
C GLU A 418 -11.73 16.70 30.84
N ARG A 419 -11.34 16.50 29.58
CA ARG A 419 -11.87 17.23 28.42
C ARG A 419 -12.67 16.38 27.46
N LEU A 420 -13.26 15.29 27.93
CA LEU A 420 -14.07 14.37 27.11
C LEU A 420 -15.17 15.11 26.31
N ASN A 421 -15.79 16.12 26.92
CA ASN A 421 -16.82 16.95 26.29
C ASN A 421 -16.30 18.00 25.31
N ASP A 422 -14.98 18.18 25.22
CA ASP A 422 -14.36 19.01 24.18
C ASP A 422 -14.07 18.21 22.89
N ILE A 423 -14.12 16.88 22.97
CA ILE A 423 -13.89 16.01 21.82
C ILE A 423 -15.06 16.16 20.84
N PRO A 424 -14.81 16.66 19.61
CA PRO A 424 -15.88 16.94 18.65
C PRO A 424 -16.25 15.70 17.82
N LEU A 425 -16.50 14.60 18.52
CA LEU A 425 -16.95 13.34 17.93
C LEU A 425 -18.47 13.34 17.81
N ALA A 426 -18.98 12.94 16.65
CA ALA A 426 -20.38 12.60 16.47
C ALA A 426 -20.58 11.21 15.89
N ILE A 427 -21.67 10.60 16.29
CA ILE A 427 -22.22 9.38 15.70
C ILE A 427 -23.59 9.73 15.13
N GLU A 428 -23.78 9.44 13.85
CA GLU A 428 -25.07 9.61 13.19
C GLU A 428 -25.65 8.26 12.76
N VAL A 429 -26.93 8.07 13.07
CA VAL A 429 -27.70 6.89 12.65
C VAL A 429 -28.84 7.38 11.76
N GLY A 430 -28.94 6.83 10.55
CA GLY A 430 -30.04 7.14 9.64
C GLY A 430 -31.40 6.75 10.23
N VAL A 431 -32.41 7.60 10.08
CA VAL A 431 -33.77 7.41 10.59
C VAL A 431 -34.75 7.27 9.42
N LYS A 432 -35.52 6.18 9.38
CA LYS A 432 -36.63 5.98 8.42
C LYS A 432 -38.01 6.18 9.05
N ASP A 433 -38.09 6.09 10.38
CA ASP A 433 -39.29 6.30 11.16
C ASP A 433 -38.97 7.19 12.38
N ALA A 434 -39.27 8.47 12.28
CA ALA A 434 -39.02 9.45 13.33
C ALA A 434 -39.87 9.21 14.61
N LEU A 435 -41.07 8.69 14.46
CA LEU A 435 -41.93 8.35 15.61
C LEU A 435 -41.41 7.12 16.35
N GLY A 436 -40.98 6.09 15.62
CA GLY A 436 -40.31 4.92 16.17
C GLY A 436 -39.02 5.28 16.91
N CYS A 437 -38.22 6.17 16.33
CA CYS A 437 -37.01 6.69 16.98
C CYS A 437 -37.33 7.43 18.29
N ALA A 438 -38.33 8.30 18.29
CA ALA A 438 -38.76 9.03 19.50
C ALA A 438 -39.30 8.07 20.59
N ALA A 439 -40.03 7.04 20.21
CA ALA A 439 -40.54 6.00 21.11
C ALA A 439 -39.39 5.21 21.74
N PHE A 440 -38.40 4.82 20.92
CA PHE A 440 -37.16 4.16 21.36
C PHE A 440 -36.39 5.00 22.39
N LEU A 441 -36.16 6.29 22.10
CA LEU A 441 -35.45 7.19 23.00
C LEU A 441 -36.21 7.42 24.31
N THR A 442 -37.56 7.46 24.25
CA THR A 442 -38.41 7.54 25.44
C THR A 442 -38.25 6.29 26.30
N PHE A 443 -38.24 5.11 25.66
CA PHE A 443 -38.00 3.83 26.32
C PHE A 443 -36.62 3.83 27.00
N VAL A 444 -35.55 4.19 26.28
CA VAL A 444 -34.16 4.26 26.84
C VAL A 444 -34.12 5.18 28.06
N ARG A 445 -34.81 6.34 28.01
CA ARG A 445 -34.88 7.27 29.14
C ARG A 445 -35.60 6.66 30.35
N THR A 446 -36.72 5.97 30.10
CA THR A 446 -37.49 5.32 31.18
C THR A 446 -36.67 4.19 31.80
N TYR A 447 -36.09 3.34 30.98
CA TYR A 447 -35.22 2.23 31.46
C TYR A 447 -34.04 2.71 32.28
N ALA A 448 -33.33 3.76 31.82
CA ALA A 448 -32.20 4.34 32.54
C ALA A 448 -32.63 4.90 33.91
N ASN A 449 -33.78 5.58 33.96
CA ASN A 449 -34.33 6.11 35.23
C ASN A 449 -34.75 5.00 36.22
N GLU A 450 -35.25 3.87 35.70
CA GLU A 450 -35.65 2.72 36.53
C GLU A 450 -34.46 1.88 37.01
N SER A 451 -33.51 1.63 36.11
CA SER A 451 -32.34 0.77 36.36
C SER A 451 -31.26 1.48 37.20
N ALA A 452 -31.11 2.80 37.05
CA ALA A 452 -30.11 3.61 37.73
C ALA A 452 -30.68 4.95 38.23
N PRO A 453 -31.58 4.93 39.20
CA PRO A 453 -32.29 6.13 39.65
C PRO A 453 -31.31 7.21 40.17
N GLY A 454 -31.35 8.39 39.57
CA GLY A 454 -30.56 9.54 39.96
C GLY A 454 -29.10 9.56 39.49
N LEU A 455 -28.60 8.45 38.92
CA LEU A 455 -27.24 8.42 38.34
C LEU A 455 -27.17 9.10 36.96
N VAL A 456 -28.27 9.09 36.22
CA VAL A 456 -28.35 9.70 34.86
C VAL A 456 -29.45 10.76 34.86
N ARG A 457 -29.13 11.93 34.36
CA ARG A 457 -30.05 13.07 34.26
C ARG A 457 -30.28 13.45 32.79
N PHE A 458 -31.54 13.55 32.37
CA PHE A 458 -31.94 13.97 31.04
C PHE A 458 -32.49 15.40 31.07
N LYS A 459 -31.86 16.31 30.32
CA LYS A 459 -32.28 17.71 30.21
C LYS A 459 -32.56 18.05 28.76
N THR A 460 -33.79 18.42 28.46
CA THR A 460 -34.13 18.97 27.14
C THR A 460 -33.67 20.44 27.08
N LYS A 461 -32.98 20.78 26.00
CA LYS A 461 -32.49 22.12 25.67
C LYS A 461 -33.05 22.53 24.31
N GLU A 462 -33.04 23.81 24.00
CA GLU A 462 -33.51 24.38 22.75
C GLU A 462 -32.33 25.15 22.08
N TYR A 463 -32.23 25.04 20.76
CA TYR A 463 -31.32 25.78 19.94
C TYR A 463 -31.97 26.09 18.58
N GLY A 464 -32.12 27.38 18.26
CA GLY A 464 -32.96 27.81 17.16
C GLY A 464 -34.38 27.27 17.33
N ASP A 465 -34.93 26.69 16.26
CA ASP A 465 -36.29 26.07 16.27
C ASP A 465 -36.24 24.54 16.59
N SER A 466 -35.13 24.04 17.10
CA SER A 466 -34.90 22.62 17.33
C SER A 466 -34.61 22.31 18.79
N ALA A 467 -35.19 21.20 19.28
CA ALA A 467 -34.85 20.66 20.61
C ALA A 467 -33.74 19.61 20.50
N TYR A 468 -32.87 19.57 21.50
CA TYR A 468 -31.88 18.51 21.71
C TYR A 468 -31.84 18.12 23.19
N VAL A 469 -31.25 16.97 23.50
CA VAL A 469 -31.24 16.44 24.87
C VAL A 469 -29.79 16.29 25.32
N GLN A 470 -29.52 16.76 26.53
CA GLN A 470 -28.31 16.48 27.29
C GLN A 470 -28.58 15.33 28.25
N ILE A 471 -27.73 14.32 28.22
CA ILE A 471 -27.67 13.23 29.17
C ILE A 471 -26.41 13.45 29.99
N SER A 472 -26.53 13.67 31.31
CA SER A 472 -25.38 13.85 32.18
C SER A 472 -25.43 12.87 33.34
N GLY A 473 -24.28 12.44 33.78
CA GLY A 473 -24.14 11.50 34.90
C GLY A 473 -22.68 11.18 35.17
N ASP A 474 -22.47 10.44 36.27
CA ASP A 474 -21.19 9.85 36.59
C ASP A 474 -20.98 8.61 35.71
N ILE A 475 -20.51 8.84 34.48
CA ILE A 475 -20.32 7.79 33.45
C ILE A 475 -18.94 7.11 33.57
N GLY A 476 -18.09 7.55 34.49
CA GLY A 476 -16.74 7.01 34.66
C GLY A 476 -16.18 7.23 36.04
N ALA A 477 -15.19 6.42 36.40
CA ALA A 477 -14.49 6.50 37.67
C ALA A 477 -13.47 7.65 37.75
N GLY A 478 -13.47 8.60 36.80
CA GLY A 478 -12.57 9.74 36.76
C GLY A 478 -12.86 10.74 37.90
N ARG A 479 -11.82 11.23 38.54
CA ARG A 479 -11.90 12.38 39.45
C ARG A 479 -11.04 13.49 38.90
N GLY A 480 -11.61 14.67 38.78
CA GLY A 480 -10.85 15.85 38.36
C GLY A 480 -9.71 16.18 39.32
N ALA A 481 -8.81 17.06 38.91
CA ALA A 481 -7.66 17.51 39.70
C ALA A 481 -8.01 17.96 41.14
N ASN A 482 -9.28 18.33 41.38
CA ASN A 482 -9.81 18.73 42.68
C ASN A 482 -10.41 17.56 43.49
N GLY A 483 -10.34 16.31 43.00
CA GLY A 483 -10.89 15.12 43.63
C GLY A 483 -12.42 14.98 43.56
N GLU A 484 -13.11 15.87 42.83
CA GLU A 484 -14.55 15.77 42.58
C GLU A 484 -14.81 14.80 41.39
N PRO A 485 -15.95 14.06 41.39
CA PRO A 485 -16.33 13.23 40.26
C PRO A 485 -16.45 14.06 38.99
N LEU A 486 -15.84 13.59 37.89
CA LEU A 486 -15.99 14.20 36.58
C LEU A 486 -17.40 13.90 36.06
N GLU A 487 -18.16 14.95 35.78
CA GLU A 487 -19.49 14.83 35.20
C GLU A 487 -19.43 14.97 33.70
N HIS A 488 -19.57 13.85 32.96
CA HIS A 488 -19.58 13.86 31.51
C HIS A 488 -21.02 13.96 30.98
N SER A 489 -21.13 14.55 29.80
CA SER A 489 -22.40 14.71 29.10
C SER A 489 -22.34 14.11 27.71
N VAL A 490 -23.43 13.46 27.34
CA VAL A 490 -23.72 13.06 25.95
C VAL A 490 -24.89 13.88 25.46
N PHE A 491 -24.81 14.40 24.26
CA PHE A 491 -25.86 15.19 23.64
C PHE A 491 -26.43 14.45 22.45
N TYR A 492 -27.75 14.58 22.23
CA TYR A 492 -28.36 14.07 21.00
C TYR A 492 -29.45 14.96 20.47
N CYS A 493 -29.63 14.94 19.16
CA CYS A 493 -30.74 15.56 18.48
C CYS A 493 -31.33 14.62 17.41
N VAL A 494 -32.66 14.70 17.21
CA VAL A 494 -33.38 13.88 16.24
C VAL A 494 -33.91 14.76 15.13
N SER A 495 -33.83 14.27 13.91
CA SER A 495 -34.49 14.83 12.72
C SER A 495 -35.36 13.77 12.05
N SER A 496 -36.04 14.15 10.98
CA SER A 496 -36.79 13.19 10.14
C SER A 496 -35.87 12.23 9.37
N LYS A 497 -34.53 12.48 9.34
CA LYS A 497 -33.55 11.71 8.56
C LYS A 497 -32.48 11.04 9.41
N SER A 498 -32.16 11.59 10.57
CA SER A 498 -31.05 11.10 11.40
C SER A 498 -31.26 11.34 12.88
N LEU A 499 -30.67 10.47 13.69
CA LEU A 499 -30.34 10.64 15.10
C LEU A 499 -28.85 10.94 15.17
N THR A 500 -28.47 12.11 15.69
CA THR A 500 -27.07 12.49 15.91
C THR A 500 -26.75 12.52 17.39
N LEU A 501 -25.71 11.81 17.80
CA LEU A 501 -25.18 11.79 19.17
C LEU A 501 -23.78 12.42 19.15
N SER A 502 -23.43 13.16 20.22
CA SER A 502 -22.08 13.72 20.37
C SER A 502 -21.72 13.88 21.84
N LEU A 503 -20.42 13.81 22.14
CA LEU A 503 -19.87 14.21 23.42
C LEU A 503 -19.80 15.74 23.55
N ASN A 504 -19.81 16.45 22.43
CA ASN A 504 -19.64 17.90 22.37
C ASN A 504 -20.97 18.60 21.99
N GLU A 505 -21.38 19.56 22.83
CA GLU A 505 -22.64 20.29 22.62
C GLU A 505 -22.64 21.12 21.33
N ASP A 506 -21.50 21.72 20.99
CA ASP A 506 -21.41 22.58 19.81
C ASP A 506 -21.47 21.79 18.51
N VAL A 507 -21.03 20.53 18.49
CA VAL A 507 -21.23 19.63 17.35
C VAL A 507 -22.73 19.40 17.10
N ILE A 508 -23.52 19.22 18.15
CA ILE A 508 -25.00 19.07 18.01
C ILE A 508 -25.63 20.36 17.46
N LYS A 509 -25.21 21.53 17.93
CA LYS A 509 -25.70 22.83 17.44
C LYS A 509 -25.36 22.99 15.95
N ARG A 510 -24.12 22.72 15.55
CA ARG A 510 -23.72 22.74 14.14
C ARG A 510 -24.52 21.73 13.30
N ALA A 511 -24.77 20.52 13.80
CA ALA A 511 -25.61 19.55 13.11
C ALA A 511 -27.05 20.05 12.93
N ILE A 512 -27.60 20.79 13.89
CA ILE A 512 -28.92 21.43 13.76
C ILE A 512 -28.87 22.53 12.69
N ASP A 513 -27.86 23.38 12.68
CA ASP A 513 -27.70 24.48 11.69
C ASP A 513 -27.60 23.93 10.27
N ARG A 514 -26.86 22.83 10.06
CA ARG A 514 -26.69 22.19 8.74
C ARG A 514 -28.00 21.65 8.16
N ARG A 515 -29.00 21.31 8.98
CA ARG A 515 -30.34 20.87 8.51
C ARG A 515 -31.04 21.91 7.64
N SER A 516 -30.72 23.18 7.87
CA SER A 516 -31.31 24.32 7.13
C SER A 516 -30.49 24.68 5.89
N ALA A 517 -29.29 24.14 5.71
CA ALA A 517 -28.41 24.41 4.59
C ALA A 517 -28.76 23.53 3.36
N PRO A 518 -28.61 24.04 2.12
CA PRO A 518 -28.76 23.21 0.94
C PRO A 518 -27.67 22.14 0.95
N ALA A 519 -28.04 20.87 0.77
CA ALA A 519 -27.10 19.77 0.72
C ALA A 519 -26.13 19.91 -0.46
N GLN A 520 -24.89 20.25 -0.19
CA GLN A 520 -23.78 20.24 -1.16
C GLN A 520 -23.01 18.92 -1.08
N ALA A 521 -23.70 17.83 -0.95
CA ALA A 521 -23.06 16.54 -0.78
C ALA A 521 -22.58 15.98 -2.12
N ALA A 522 -21.28 15.74 -2.23
CA ALA A 522 -20.72 14.91 -3.29
C ALA A 522 -21.24 13.47 -3.19
N ALA A 523 -21.27 12.75 -4.30
CA ALA A 523 -21.57 11.33 -4.28
C ALA A 523 -20.48 10.59 -3.45
N PRO A 524 -20.86 9.61 -2.63
CA PRO A 524 -19.91 8.82 -1.87
C PRO A 524 -18.95 8.07 -2.80
N LEU A 525 -17.69 7.94 -2.39
CA LEU A 525 -16.66 7.28 -3.22
C LEU A 525 -16.87 5.77 -3.30
N GLY A 526 -17.47 5.16 -2.26
CA GLY A 526 -17.90 3.76 -2.21
C GLY A 526 -19.39 3.64 -1.87
N GLU A 527 -20.03 2.61 -2.40
CA GLU A 527 -21.45 2.37 -2.17
C GLU A 527 -21.74 1.71 -0.82
N SER A 528 -20.76 0.91 -0.31
CA SER A 528 -20.91 0.19 0.97
C SER A 528 -20.27 0.93 2.13
N LEU A 529 -19.15 1.64 1.89
CA LEU A 529 -18.41 2.37 2.90
C LEU A 529 -17.64 3.52 2.26
N THR A 530 -17.59 4.65 2.96
CA THR A 530 -16.74 5.79 2.60
C THR A 530 -16.01 6.31 3.84
N LEU A 531 -14.72 6.61 3.67
CA LEU A 531 -13.86 7.26 4.67
C LEU A 531 -13.18 8.46 4.02
N GLU A 532 -13.33 9.63 4.61
CA GLU A 532 -12.60 10.85 4.27
C GLU A 532 -11.69 11.24 5.43
N LEU A 533 -10.42 11.48 5.13
CA LEU A 533 -9.42 11.96 6.08
C LEU A 533 -8.78 13.23 5.53
N LYS A 534 -8.94 14.35 6.22
CA LYS A 534 -8.27 15.60 5.86
C LYS A 534 -6.86 15.66 6.42
N ARG A 535 -6.00 16.44 5.79
CA ARG A 535 -4.62 16.65 6.21
C ARG A 535 -4.48 16.92 7.71
N ARG A 536 -5.39 17.69 8.29
CA ARG A 536 -5.40 18.00 9.73
C ARG A 536 -5.35 16.77 10.63
N VAL A 537 -6.19 15.76 10.35
CA VAL A 537 -6.19 14.52 11.17
C VAL A 537 -4.94 13.69 10.90
N LEU A 538 -4.47 13.67 9.66
CA LEU A 538 -3.25 12.94 9.30
C LEU A 538 -2.02 13.56 9.98
N ASP A 539 -1.93 14.88 10.04
CA ASP A 539 -0.88 15.60 10.77
C ASP A 539 -0.94 15.28 12.29
N SER A 540 -2.13 15.18 12.85
CA SER A 540 -2.32 14.83 14.26
C SER A 540 -1.92 13.38 14.55
N LEU A 541 -2.32 12.44 13.68
CA LEU A 541 -1.91 11.04 13.79
C LEU A 541 -0.38 10.89 13.65
N MET A 542 0.24 11.61 12.72
CA MET A 542 1.69 11.57 12.56
C MET A 542 2.44 12.08 13.78
N ARG A 543 1.89 13.05 14.50
CA ARG A 543 2.50 13.54 15.75
C ARG A 543 2.40 12.50 16.87
N VAL A 544 1.30 11.76 16.95
CA VAL A 544 1.12 10.63 17.87
C VAL A 544 2.16 9.53 17.62
N PHE A 545 2.45 9.22 16.36
CA PHE A 545 3.45 8.21 15.97
C PHE A 545 4.86 8.78 15.75
N HIS A 546 5.08 10.06 16.06
CA HIS A 546 6.35 10.75 15.81
C HIS A 546 7.54 10.03 16.44
N ASP A 547 7.41 9.64 17.72
CA ASP A 547 8.50 8.98 18.44
C ASP A 547 8.85 7.62 17.83
N GLU A 548 7.84 6.83 17.44
CA GLU A 548 8.07 5.54 16.79
C GLU A 548 8.75 5.70 15.41
N VAL A 549 8.34 6.72 14.64
CA VAL A 549 8.97 7.04 13.35
C VAL A 549 10.41 7.50 13.55
N ASP A 550 10.67 8.36 14.53
CA ASP A 550 12.04 8.84 14.80
C ASP A 550 12.92 7.75 15.40
N ASP A 551 12.37 6.86 16.23
CA ASP A 551 13.07 5.68 16.72
C ASP A 551 13.42 4.72 15.59
N ASN A 552 12.51 4.46 14.66
CA ASN A 552 12.78 3.64 13.49
C ASN A 552 13.88 4.25 12.61
N ARG A 553 13.84 5.56 12.37
CA ARG A 553 14.90 6.29 11.63
C ARG A 553 16.23 6.22 12.34
N ARG A 554 16.27 6.41 13.66
CA ARG A 554 17.47 6.28 14.49
C ARG A 554 18.05 4.86 14.43
N VAL A 555 17.20 3.84 14.58
CA VAL A 555 17.61 2.43 14.48
C VAL A 555 18.16 2.12 13.09
N ALA A 556 17.51 2.60 12.02
CA ALA A 556 17.98 2.43 10.66
C ALA A 556 19.36 3.08 10.43
N ALA A 557 19.55 4.31 10.94
CA ALA A 557 20.85 4.99 10.89
C ALA A 557 21.95 4.21 11.65
N TRP A 558 21.65 3.77 12.88
CA TRP A 558 22.62 3.04 13.70
C TRP A 558 22.95 1.66 13.16
N ARG A 559 22.06 0.98 12.46
CA ARG A 559 22.35 -0.29 11.77
C ARG A 559 23.38 -0.16 10.67
N ALA A 560 23.54 1.02 10.09
CA ALA A 560 24.60 1.29 9.10
C ALA A 560 25.99 1.45 9.75
N LEU A 561 26.07 1.88 11.02
CA LEU A 561 27.35 2.21 11.66
C LEU A 561 28.35 1.05 11.75
N PRO A 562 27.96 -0.20 12.13
CA PRO A 562 28.88 -1.33 12.13
C PRO A 562 29.50 -1.60 10.76
N ILE A 563 28.69 -1.49 9.70
CA ILE A 563 29.13 -1.68 8.32
C ILE A 563 30.14 -0.59 7.94
N LEU A 564 29.81 0.68 8.22
CA LEU A 564 30.67 1.82 7.92
C LEU A 564 31.97 1.81 8.74
N ASN A 565 31.92 1.36 10.00
CA ASN A 565 33.11 1.17 10.83
C ASN A 565 34.04 0.14 10.23
N GLU A 566 33.51 -0.96 9.68
CA GLU A 566 34.31 -1.98 9.04
C GLU A 566 34.98 -1.44 7.76
N TRP A 567 34.26 -0.66 6.96
CA TRP A 567 34.85 0.01 5.80
C TRP A 567 35.93 1.02 6.21
N LYS A 568 35.73 1.77 7.28
CA LYS A 568 36.72 2.70 7.81
C LYS A 568 37.98 1.98 8.31
N ARG A 569 37.80 0.78 8.89
CA ARG A 569 38.94 -0.08 9.33
C ARG A 569 39.73 -0.61 8.15
N LEU A 570 39.06 -1.11 7.10
CA LEU A 570 39.69 -1.72 5.92
C LEU A 570 40.26 -0.68 4.95
N PHE A 571 39.61 0.45 4.80
CA PHE A 571 39.95 1.53 3.87
C PHE A 571 40.04 2.89 4.60
N PRO A 572 41.06 3.12 5.46
CA PRO A 572 41.09 4.28 6.36
C PRO A 572 41.07 5.64 5.67
N SER A 573 41.55 5.71 4.44
CA SER A 573 41.67 6.95 3.65
C SER A 573 40.49 7.23 2.72
N GLU A 574 39.58 6.27 2.59
CA GLU A 574 38.41 6.39 1.71
C GLU A 574 37.16 6.76 2.51
N ASP A 575 36.15 7.33 1.82
CA ASP A 575 34.81 7.52 2.40
C ASP A 575 34.10 6.17 2.53
N PRO A 576 33.70 5.75 3.75
CA PRO A 576 33.05 4.46 3.98
C PRO A 576 31.75 4.25 3.20
N VAL A 577 30.97 5.31 2.95
CA VAL A 577 29.74 5.24 2.16
C VAL A 577 30.07 4.93 0.69
N ALA A 578 31.07 5.62 0.14
CA ALA A 578 31.54 5.36 -1.23
C ALA A 578 32.16 3.97 -1.38
N VAL A 579 32.86 3.48 -0.35
CA VAL A 579 33.38 2.10 -0.31
C VAL A 579 32.25 1.10 -0.35
N HIS A 580 31.20 1.30 0.45
CA HIS A 580 30.03 0.40 0.46
C HIS A 580 29.36 0.35 -0.91
N GLN A 581 29.10 1.51 -1.52
CA GLN A 581 28.53 1.58 -2.85
C GLN A 581 29.39 0.85 -3.91
N ARG A 582 30.72 1.03 -3.86
CA ARG A 582 31.63 0.37 -4.78
C ARG A 582 31.66 -1.14 -4.63
N LEU A 583 31.60 -1.64 -3.39
CA LEU A 583 31.78 -3.08 -3.09
C LEU A 583 30.45 -3.85 -3.07
N TRP A 584 29.35 -3.22 -2.67
CA TRP A 584 28.03 -3.87 -2.54
C TRP A 584 27.00 -3.41 -3.57
N GLY A 585 27.29 -2.32 -4.30
CA GLY A 585 26.37 -1.77 -5.29
C GLY A 585 25.20 -0.97 -4.70
N GLU A 586 25.19 -0.78 -3.37
CA GLU A 586 24.14 -0.06 -2.63
C GLU A 586 24.73 1.15 -1.90
N THR A 587 23.94 2.22 -1.80
CA THR A 587 24.34 3.42 -1.05
C THR A 587 23.63 3.44 0.29
N LEU A 588 24.39 3.44 1.38
CA LEU A 588 23.86 3.70 2.72
C LEU A 588 23.49 5.18 2.84
N VAL A 589 22.27 5.46 3.23
CA VAL A 589 21.72 6.82 3.35
C VAL A 589 21.40 7.11 4.81
N GLU A 590 21.67 8.32 5.27
CA GLU A 590 21.24 8.78 6.58
C GLU A 590 19.76 9.16 6.51
N PRO A 591 18.85 8.53 7.34
CA PRO A 591 17.41 8.60 7.14
C PRO A 591 16.77 9.99 7.34
N SER A 592 17.48 10.92 7.98
CA SER A 592 16.98 12.30 8.18
C SER A 592 17.47 13.29 7.12
N GLY A 593 18.23 12.80 6.12
CA GLY A 593 18.88 13.64 5.11
C GLY A 593 20.20 14.24 5.57
N GLY A 594 20.73 13.77 6.70
CA GLY A 594 22.07 14.09 7.18
C GLY A 594 23.17 13.31 6.46
N SER A 595 24.28 13.05 7.15
CA SER A 595 25.41 12.28 6.64
C SER A 595 25.99 11.39 7.73
N PHE A 596 26.72 10.35 7.31
CA PHE A 596 27.57 9.57 8.20
C PHE A 596 28.95 10.19 8.28
N VAL A 597 29.43 10.43 9.51
CA VAL A 597 30.71 11.10 9.76
C VAL A 597 31.56 10.28 10.74
N TRP A 598 32.88 10.43 10.65
CA TRP A 598 33.79 9.80 11.59
C TRP A 598 33.91 10.65 12.86
N ASN A 599 33.66 10.06 14.01
CA ASN A 599 33.87 10.69 15.31
C ASN A 599 35.27 10.29 15.86
N GLU A 600 36.20 11.22 15.84
CA GLU A 600 37.58 10.98 16.29
C GLU A 600 37.70 10.65 17.79
N GLN A 601 36.81 11.25 18.61
CA GLN A 601 36.84 11.04 20.06
C GLN A 601 36.32 9.66 20.46
N ALA A 602 35.20 9.26 19.86
CA ALA A 602 34.55 7.97 20.10
C ALA A 602 35.17 6.85 19.24
N ARG A 603 35.97 7.20 18.22
CA ARG A 603 36.59 6.29 17.24
C ARG A 603 35.55 5.37 16.58
N THR A 604 34.45 5.96 16.14
CA THR A 604 33.35 5.28 15.47
C THR A 604 32.72 6.17 14.40
N MET A 605 32.08 5.57 13.42
CA MET A 605 31.14 6.28 12.55
C MET A 605 29.92 6.69 13.37
N GLU A 606 29.36 7.84 13.06
CA GLU A 606 28.09 8.32 13.65
C GLU A 606 27.20 8.97 12.59
N SER A 607 25.90 8.97 12.83
CA SER A 607 24.96 9.81 12.11
C SER A 607 25.12 11.26 12.55
N SER A 608 25.17 12.19 11.63
CA SER A 608 25.19 13.62 11.96
C SER A 608 23.96 14.05 12.76
N SER A 609 22.83 13.41 12.52
CA SER A 609 21.53 13.71 13.13
C SER A 609 21.26 12.91 14.41
N PHE A 610 21.53 11.59 14.39
CA PHE A 610 21.17 10.69 15.50
C PHE A 610 22.36 10.31 16.39
N GLY A 611 23.58 10.76 16.07
CA GLY A 611 24.77 10.36 16.80
C GLY A 611 25.09 8.86 16.66
N HIS A 612 25.53 8.25 17.75
CA HIS A 612 25.80 6.81 17.86
C HIS A 612 25.22 6.26 19.19
N PRO A 613 25.07 4.92 19.37
CA PRO A 613 24.39 4.33 20.51
C PRO A 613 24.84 4.78 21.90
N LEU A 614 26.12 5.18 22.06
CA LEU A 614 26.65 5.66 23.35
C LEU A 614 26.53 7.18 23.52
N ALA A 615 26.16 7.92 22.48
CA ALA A 615 25.97 9.36 22.48
C ALA A 615 24.88 9.71 21.46
N ALA A 616 23.65 9.37 21.79
CA ALA A 616 22.48 9.71 20.99
C ALA A 616 22.30 11.23 20.91
N LYS A 617 21.90 11.71 19.73
CA LYS A 617 21.51 13.10 19.48
C LYS A 617 19.99 13.15 19.26
N ASP A 618 19.37 14.26 19.67
CA ASP A 618 18.00 14.55 19.31
C ASP A 618 17.94 14.90 17.82
N ALA A 619 17.23 14.08 17.07
CA ALA A 619 17.08 14.27 15.65
C ALA A 619 16.13 15.43 15.30
N PRO A 620 16.32 16.08 14.15
CA PRO A 620 15.28 16.93 13.62
C PRO A 620 14.03 16.11 13.33
N PRO A 621 12.83 16.64 13.65
CA PRO A 621 11.58 15.90 13.42
C PRO A 621 11.45 15.49 11.95
N ALA A 622 10.87 14.31 11.73
CA ALA A 622 10.57 13.84 10.39
C ALA A 622 9.70 14.87 9.66
N LYS A 623 10.03 15.16 8.40
CA LYS A 623 9.14 15.98 7.57
C LYS A 623 7.83 15.20 7.40
N PRO A 624 6.68 15.79 7.74
CA PRO A 624 5.44 15.09 7.59
C PRO A 624 5.19 14.80 6.09
N PHE A 625 5.02 13.53 5.76
CA PHE A 625 4.65 13.12 4.39
C PHE A 625 3.28 13.69 3.98
N THR A 626 2.50 14.12 4.95
CA THR A 626 1.22 14.80 4.81
C THR A 626 1.30 16.14 4.06
N GLU A 627 2.51 16.72 3.89
CA GLU A 627 2.71 17.87 3.00
C GLU A 627 2.44 17.57 1.52
N LEU A 628 2.45 16.27 1.16
CA LEU A 628 2.28 15.83 -0.22
C LEU A 628 0.81 15.77 -0.67
N PHE A 629 -0.17 15.93 0.25
CA PHE A 629 -1.60 15.83 -0.07
C PHE A 629 -2.49 16.61 0.91
N SER A 630 -3.67 17.00 0.43
CA SER A 630 -4.65 17.79 1.19
C SER A 630 -5.71 16.91 1.87
N ASN A 631 -6.16 15.84 1.22
CA ASN A 631 -7.08 14.86 1.78
C ASN A 631 -6.89 13.47 1.15
N VAL A 632 -7.35 12.46 1.87
CA VAL A 632 -7.43 11.08 1.41
C VAL A 632 -8.88 10.63 1.55
N ASN A 633 -9.48 10.24 0.44
CA ASN A 633 -10.81 9.66 0.38
C ASN A 633 -10.68 8.19 0.00
N PHE A 634 -11.35 7.33 0.72
CA PHE A 634 -11.41 5.91 0.49
C PHE A 634 -12.87 5.47 0.40
N GLY A 635 -13.18 4.64 -0.58
CA GLY A 635 -14.49 4.04 -0.76
C GLY A 635 -14.40 2.55 -0.98
N LEU A 636 -15.31 1.79 -0.39
CA LEU A 636 -15.43 0.35 -0.56
C LEU A 636 -16.84 0.02 -1.05
N THR A 637 -16.90 -0.86 -2.04
CA THR A 637 -18.15 -1.40 -2.57
C THR A 637 -18.06 -2.92 -2.59
N PHE A 638 -18.93 -3.59 -1.87
CA PHE A 638 -19.10 -5.02 -1.98
C PHE A 638 -20.07 -5.30 -3.14
N GLU A 639 -19.55 -5.90 -4.19
CA GLU A 639 -20.31 -6.27 -5.37
C GLU A 639 -20.68 -7.76 -5.31
N HIS A 640 -21.71 -8.18 -6.06
CA HIS A 640 -22.04 -9.60 -6.17
C HIS A 640 -20.86 -10.44 -6.67
N ASP A 641 -20.04 -9.86 -7.55
CA ASP A 641 -18.93 -10.50 -8.25
C ASP A 641 -17.55 -10.11 -7.69
N GLY A 642 -17.50 -9.43 -6.53
CA GLY A 642 -16.22 -9.05 -5.96
C GLY A 642 -16.23 -7.86 -5.01
N LEU A 643 -15.03 -7.38 -4.74
CA LEU A 643 -14.75 -6.20 -3.94
C LEU A 643 -14.16 -5.12 -4.84
N ARG A 644 -14.68 -3.91 -4.72
CA ARG A 644 -14.10 -2.73 -5.33
C ARG A 644 -13.68 -1.74 -4.25
N ALA A 645 -12.41 -1.33 -4.28
CA ALA A 645 -11.89 -0.28 -3.43
C ALA A 645 -11.43 0.90 -4.27
N HIS A 646 -11.94 2.06 -3.99
CA HIS A 646 -11.56 3.31 -4.65
C HIS A 646 -10.86 4.22 -3.65
N MET A 647 -9.70 4.74 -4.01
CA MET A 647 -8.97 5.71 -3.19
C MET A 647 -8.60 6.92 -4.04
N ARG A 648 -8.89 8.11 -3.51
CA ARG A 648 -8.53 9.38 -4.10
C ARG A 648 -7.66 10.17 -3.12
N ILE A 649 -6.46 10.48 -3.53
CA ILE A 649 -5.51 11.31 -2.78
C ILE A 649 -5.42 12.66 -3.49
N ALA A 650 -6.01 13.70 -2.90
CA ALA A 650 -5.94 15.07 -3.43
C ALA A 650 -4.63 15.75 -3.06
N ARG A 651 -4.11 16.57 -3.98
CA ARG A 651 -2.83 17.30 -3.85
C ARG A 651 -2.96 18.59 -3.09
#